data_73764142fac5e1833be0a6177952de10
#
_entry.id   73764142fac5e1833be0a6177952de10
#
_cell.length_a   1.000
_cell.length_b   1.000
_cell.length_c   1.000
_cell.angle_alpha   90.00
_cell.angle_beta   90.00
_cell.angle_gamma   90.00
#
_symmetry.space_group_name_H-M   'P 1'
#
loop_
_entity.id
_entity.type
_entity.pdbx_description
1 polymer ?
#
loop_
_entity_poly.entity_id
_entity_poly.type
_entity_poly.pdbx_seq_one_letter_code
_entity_poly.pdbx_strand_id
1 'polypeptide(L)'
;MAQQHTTSLRLRLRYRFDHLVSGGTTALIGWLALACLAVVVPASMVLVWSDRAAPATLSGRLTAVWVSVGQTLKIGGAVGSPLYVLASVSLALVALLFVSTLVSLITTGINRRIMSLRLGHSTVLETRHTVVLGWSDQVFPVIGELVAANANQRRSAVAVLAAQDKVWMEDEISTRVSDSGRTRIICRNGSTTDPTELCRVSPRTAKAVLVLPPTGDTGDAHVVKTLLALDAAVPGFGEGEAVVIAAVRDSRNHMTARLAAGPAGHVLCVDDIVARLLVSTARQPGLSLVYSELLDFEGDEFYPVAAGGLVGRTFGEALLSFATSSAVGLLHTDGSVTLNPDPGAAIGPADRIIVISQDDDTAMRADVASHVEEDAIVTVGPRTVQAERLLLLGWNRRAPLVIEQLDQYVSPGTTLDVVALGEYAATRGARAVTAELSHLEVSFHDGDITDPRTLAKLDVPSYDSVIVIGETELAAPACGSASDTPVTSLAPVPNPESRADDRTLLTLLHLRAVGDAAQRELTLTTEMSDDGNRLLAPARDSADFIVSGRLISLLMTQISQSPYLAEVFEELFKAEGHEFHLKPAADYVRAGHEVSFATAVESARRRRECAVGYRLRARSATGPDYGVRINPDKRQRVRFSEEDWLIVLAES
;
A
#
# COMPACT_ATOMS: atom_id res chain seq x y z
N MET A 1 -61.53 4.00 36.68
CA MET A 1 -60.98 3.03 37.67
C MET A 1 -59.47 2.87 37.32
N ALA A 2 -58.62 3.61 38.00
CA ALA A 2 -57.18 3.56 37.83
C ALA A 2 -56.62 2.51 38.79
N GLN A 3 -56.05 1.41 38.25
CA GLN A 3 -55.31 0.44 39.03
C GLN A 3 -53.95 1.05 39.42
N GLN A 4 -53.80 1.41 40.68
CA GLN A 4 -52.51 1.72 41.29
C GLN A 4 -51.71 0.43 41.43
N HIS A 5 -50.74 0.22 40.51
CA HIS A 5 -49.69 -0.78 40.69
C HIS A 5 -48.78 -0.33 41.83
N THR A 6 -48.92 -0.94 43.00
CA THR A 6 -47.93 -0.86 44.09
C THR A 6 -46.65 -1.58 43.64
N THR A 7 -45.74 -0.83 43.06
CA THR A 7 -44.41 -1.33 42.74
C THR A 7 -43.68 -1.74 44.01
N SER A 8 -43.43 -3.04 44.18
CA SER A 8 -42.77 -3.60 45.36
C SER A 8 -41.42 -2.94 45.61
N LEU A 9 -41.07 -2.69 46.86
CA LEU A 9 -39.80 -2.11 47.29
C LEU A 9 -38.58 -2.81 46.62
N ARG A 10 -38.67 -4.12 46.35
CA ARG A 10 -37.67 -4.91 45.63
C ARG A 10 -37.46 -4.45 44.20
N LEU A 11 -38.49 -4.08 43.47
CA LEU A 11 -38.40 -3.59 42.09
C LEU A 11 -37.77 -2.20 42.05
N ARG A 12 -38.06 -1.33 43.00
CA ARG A 12 -37.45 0.02 43.10
C ARG A 12 -35.97 -0.05 43.49
N LEU A 13 -35.59 -0.99 44.36
CA LEU A 13 -34.21 -1.24 44.73
C LEU A 13 -33.42 -1.81 43.56
N ARG A 14 -33.98 -2.77 42.84
CA ARG A 14 -33.37 -3.36 41.63
C ARG A 14 -33.18 -2.32 40.53
N TYR A 15 -34.16 -1.49 40.26
CA TYR A 15 -34.07 -0.42 39.27
C TYR A 15 -33.01 0.63 39.67
N ARG A 16 -32.94 1.01 40.93
CA ARG A 16 -31.87 1.92 41.42
C ARG A 16 -30.49 1.27 41.34
N PHE A 17 -30.37 0.00 41.61
CA PHE A 17 -29.12 -0.76 41.48
C PHE A 17 -28.70 -0.85 40.03
N ASP A 18 -29.58 -1.19 39.12
CA ASP A 18 -29.30 -1.25 37.68
C ASP A 18 -28.86 0.13 37.12
N HIS A 19 -29.49 1.20 37.59
CA HIS A 19 -29.12 2.57 37.23
C HIS A 19 -27.75 2.98 37.83
N LEU A 20 -27.41 2.49 38.99
CA LEU A 20 -26.12 2.69 39.64
C LEU A 20 -25.00 1.92 38.93
N VAL A 21 -25.27 0.71 38.49
CA VAL A 21 -24.35 -0.12 37.70
C VAL A 21 -24.08 0.50 36.34
N SER A 22 -25.08 1.13 35.72
CA SER A 22 -24.94 1.84 34.43
C SER A 22 -24.15 3.17 34.53
N GLY A 23 -24.05 3.76 35.74
CA GLY A 23 -23.36 5.04 36.01
C GLY A 23 -21.84 4.96 36.03
N GLY A 24 -21.25 3.78 35.77
CA GLY A 24 -19.79 3.59 35.70
C GLY A 24 -19.13 3.08 36.99
N THR A 25 -17.89 2.62 36.87
CA THR A 25 -17.12 1.99 37.96
C THR A 25 -16.85 2.92 39.13
N THR A 26 -16.68 4.22 38.90
CA THR A 26 -16.45 5.24 39.95
C THR A 26 -17.65 5.41 40.88
N ALA A 27 -18.87 5.44 40.32
CA ALA A 27 -20.12 5.51 41.08
C ALA A 27 -20.33 4.25 41.94
N LEU A 28 -20.01 3.09 41.38
CA LEU A 28 -20.12 1.80 42.07
C LEU A 28 -19.14 1.67 43.23
N ILE A 29 -17.89 2.13 43.04
CA ILE A 29 -16.84 2.19 44.09
C ILE A 29 -17.27 3.12 45.23
N GLY A 30 -17.77 4.34 44.93
CA GLY A 30 -18.26 5.27 45.90
C GLY A 30 -19.44 4.73 46.73
N TRP A 31 -20.37 4.06 46.05
CA TRP A 31 -21.53 3.46 46.73
C TRP A 31 -21.16 2.27 47.64
N LEU A 32 -20.20 1.43 47.22
CA LEU A 32 -19.66 0.32 48.00
C LEU A 32 -18.93 0.83 49.25
N ALA A 33 -18.13 1.86 49.09
CA ALA A 33 -17.45 2.50 50.24
C ALA A 33 -18.44 3.08 51.25
N LEU A 34 -19.51 3.74 50.75
CA LEU A 34 -20.56 4.28 51.61
C LEU A 34 -21.34 3.15 52.32
N ALA A 35 -21.66 2.06 51.65
CA ALA A 35 -22.32 0.89 52.23
C ALA A 35 -21.44 0.20 53.28
N CYS A 36 -20.12 0.11 53.04
CA CYS A 36 -19.15 -0.39 54.01
C CYS A 36 -19.13 0.47 55.29
N LEU A 37 -19.00 1.78 55.14
CA LEU A 37 -19.08 2.73 56.25
C LEU A 37 -20.42 2.64 57.01
N ALA A 38 -21.51 2.52 56.32
CA ALA A 38 -22.87 2.39 56.93
C ALA A 38 -23.06 1.12 57.78
N VAL A 39 -22.28 0.07 57.52
CA VAL A 39 -22.30 -1.16 58.33
C VAL A 39 -21.25 -1.14 59.43
N VAL A 40 -20.02 -0.74 59.11
CA VAL A 40 -18.86 -0.82 60.01
C VAL A 40 -18.96 0.22 61.14
N VAL A 41 -19.38 1.45 60.85
CA VAL A 41 -19.46 2.51 61.87
C VAL A 41 -20.51 2.23 62.96
N PRO A 42 -21.78 1.86 62.66
CA PRO A 42 -22.76 1.51 63.69
C PRO A 42 -22.36 0.26 64.48
N ALA A 43 -21.83 -0.75 63.82
CA ALA A 43 -21.34 -1.96 64.49
C ALA A 43 -20.19 -1.66 65.44
N SER A 44 -19.22 -0.82 65.06
CA SER A 44 -18.15 -0.38 65.92
C SER A 44 -18.65 0.51 67.07
N MET A 45 -19.68 1.34 66.86
CA MET A 45 -20.35 2.10 67.91
C MET A 45 -20.98 1.15 68.96
N VAL A 46 -21.75 0.17 68.56
CA VAL A 46 -22.35 -0.80 69.46
C VAL A 46 -21.30 -1.56 70.28
N LEU A 47 -20.20 -1.96 69.65
CA LEU A 47 -19.10 -2.65 70.32
C LEU A 47 -18.44 -1.76 71.38
N VAL A 48 -18.13 -0.50 71.06
CA VAL A 48 -17.51 0.44 72.02
C VAL A 48 -18.46 0.83 73.16
N TRP A 49 -19.79 0.96 72.90
CA TRP A 49 -20.77 1.26 73.94
C TRP A 49 -21.07 0.07 74.85
N SER A 50 -20.88 -1.15 74.41
CA SER A 50 -21.05 -2.36 75.21
C SER A 50 -19.79 -2.74 76.02
N ASP A 51 -18.66 -2.09 75.74
CA ASP A 51 -17.41 -2.35 76.46
C ASP A 51 -17.34 -1.52 77.78
N ARG A 52 -17.26 -2.24 78.90
CA ARG A 52 -17.17 -1.65 80.25
C ARG A 52 -15.82 -0.95 80.53
N ALA A 53 -14.79 -1.19 79.72
CA ALA A 53 -13.50 -0.59 79.79
C ALA A 53 -13.38 0.68 78.92
N ALA A 54 -14.44 1.11 78.25
CA ALA A 54 -14.45 2.26 77.34
C ALA A 54 -14.35 3.58 78.12
N PRO A 55 -13.65 4.64 77.66
CA PRO A 55 -13.53 5.94 78.31
C PRO A 55 -14.91 6.53 78.59
N ALA A 56 -15.03 7.15 79.81
CA ALA A 56 -16.30 7.76 80.26
C ALA A 56 -16.66 9.05 79.52
N THR A 57 -15.71 9.67 78.78
CA THR A 57 -15.90 10.93 78.08
C THR A 57 -16.37 10.64 76.61
N LEU A 58 -17.25 11.50 76.09
CA LEU A 58 -17.84 11.39 74.78
C LEU A 58 -16.74 11.44 73.65
N SER A 59 -15.73 12.29 73.80
CA SER A 59 -14.58 12.39 72.92
C SER A 59 -13.73 11.12 72.95
N GLY A 60 -13.52 10.54 74.15
CA GLY A 60 -12.77 9.28 74.26
C GLY A 60 -13.48 8.11 73.63
N ARG A 61 -14.84 8.03 73.67
CA ARG A 61 -15.64 7.02 73.01
C ARG A 61 -15.61 7.17 71.49
N LEU A 62 -15.69 8.39 70.97
CA LEU A 62 -15.56 8.63 69.52
C LEU A 62 -14.16 8.23 68.99
N THR A 63 -13.10 8.53 69.79
CA THR A 63 -11.77 8.06 69.43
C THR A 63 -11.64 6.55 69.48
N ALA A 64 -12.26 5.89 70.45
CA ALA A 64 -12.31 4.41 70.52
C ALA A 64 -13.07 3.78 69.35
N VAL A 65 -14.21 4.41 68.92
CA VAL A 65 -14.92 4.00 67.70
C VAL A 65 -14.00 4.12 66.46
N TRP A 66 -13.30 5.23 66.29
CA TRP A 66 -12.34 5.44 65.20
C TRP A 66 -11.24 4.39 65.21
N VAL A 67 -10.64 4.10 66.37
CA VAL A 67 -9.64 3.06 66.56
C VAL A 67 -10.21 1.67 66.27
N SER A 68 -11.46 1.37 66.68
CA SER A 68 -12.13 0.12 66.40
C SER A 68 -12.42 -0.08 64.92
N VAL A 69 -12.85 0.98 64.20
CA VAL A 69 -13.00 0.98 62.75
C VAL A 69 -11.67 0.67 62.05
N GLY A 70 -10.58 1.31 62.51
CA GLY A 70 -9.23 1.09 62.01
C GLY A 70 -8.69 -0.32 62.30
N GLN A 71 -9.00 -0.90 63.45
CA GLN A 71 -8.61 -2.26 63.82
C GLN A 71 -9.43 -3.32 63.12
N THR A 72 -10.68 -3.06 62.82
CA THR A 72 -11.58 -3.99 62.05
C THR A 72 -11.07 -4.22 60.62
N LEU A 73 -10.37 -3.24 60.05
CA LEU A 73 -9.70 -3.37 58.74
C LEU A 73 -8.36 -4.13 58.83
N LYS A 74 -7.82 -4.36 60.04
CA LYS A 74 -6.64 -5.22 60.27
C LYS A 74 -7.09 -6.49 61.00
N ILE A 75 -7.03 -7.60 60.34
CA ILE A 75 -7.31 -8.94 60.92
C ILE A 75 -6.23 -9.22 61.99
N GLY A 76 -6.56 -9.02 63.24
CA GLY A 76 -5.62 -9.32 64.36
C GLY A 76 -6.21 -9.11 65.76
N GLY A 77 -6.43 -10.23 66.49
CA GLY A 77 -6.36 -10.33 67.91
C GLY A 77 -7.46 -9.60 68.73
N ALA A 78 -8.73 -9.89 68.49
CA ALA A 78 -9.78 -9.50 69.43
C ALA A 78 -9.70 -10.37 70.69
N VAL A 79 -9.35 -9.77 71.84
CA VAL A 79 -9.35 -10.41 73.17
C VAL A 79 -10.52 -9.80 73.97
N GLY A 80 -11.46 -10.62 74.44
CA GLY A 80 -12.61 -10.15 75.18
C GLY A 80 -13.65 -11.25 75.47
N SER A 81 -14.90 -10.88 75.82
CA SER A 81 -15.97 -11.83 76.04
C SER A 81 -16.28 -12.63 74.77
N PRO A 82 -16.81 -13.88 74.85
CA PRO A 82 -17.09 -14.69 73.65
C PRO A 82 -18.00 -14.02 72.62
N LEU A 83 -18.94 -13.22 73.06
CA LEU A 83 -19.81 -12.41 72.20
C LEU A 83 -19.06 -11.30 71.47
N TYR A 84 -18.09 -10.64 72.14
CA TYR A 84 -17.23 -9.62 71.53
C TYR A 84 -16.30 -10.22 70.44
N VAL A 85 -15.72 -11.38 70.70
CA VAL A 85 -14.89 -12.11 69.77
C VAL A 85 -15.69 -12.50 68.52
N LEU A 86 -16.91 -13.07 68.72
CA LEU A 86 -17.79 -13.46 67.63
C LEU A 86 -18.21 -12.26 66.77
N ALA A 87 -18.59 -11.14 67.36
CA ALA A 87 -18.97 -9.93 66.66
C ALA A 87 -17.82 -9.31 65.91
N SER A 88 -16.61 -9.27 66.48
CA SER A 88 -15.43 -8.71 65.82
C SER A 88 -14.94 -9.60 64.64
N VAL A 89 -15.00 -10.92 64.79
CA VAL A 89 -14.71 -11.85 63.68
C VAL A 89 -15.72 -11.70 62.55
N SER A 90 -17.02 -11.62 62.85
CA SER A 90 -18.07 -11.38 61.84
C SER A 90 -17.87 -10.07 61.11
N LEU A 91 -17.52 -8.99 61.82
CA LEU A 91 -17.26 -7.66 61.26
C LEU A 91 -15.97 -7.66 60.40
N ALA A 92 -14.91 -8.36 60.86
CA ALA A 92 -13.69 -8.54 60.08
C ALA A 92 -13.94 -9.33 58.78
N LEU A 93 -14.80 -10.36 58.81
CA LEU A 93 -15.18 -11.12 57.64
C LEU A 93 -15.98 -10.28 56.63
N VAL A 94 -16.89 -9.44 57.12
CA VAL A 94 -17.61 -8.46 56.28
C VAL A 94 -16.64 -7.44 55.69
N ALA A 95 -15.73 -6.91 56.46
CA ALA A 95 -14.73 -5.97 55.98
C ALA A 95 -13.84 -6.62 54.92
N LEU A 96 -13.41 -7.86 55.11
CA LEU A 96 -12.62 -8.63 54.12
C LEU A 96 -13.39 -8.83 52.82
N LEU A 97 -14.67 -9.18 52.89
CA LEU A 97 -15.55 -9.33 51.70
C LEU A 97 -15.68 -7.98 50.96
N PHE A 98 -15.82 -6.85 51.68
CA PHE A 98 -15.86 -5.53 51.05
C PHE A 98 -14.54 -5.15 50.38
N VAL A 99 -13.42 -5.35 51.07
CA VAL A 99 -12.11 -5.08 50.49
C VAL A 99 -11.86 -5.96 49.26
N SER A 100 -12.18 -7.25 49.34
CA SER A 100 -12.06 -8.19 48.22
C SER A 100 -12.92 -7.78 47.02
N THR A 101 -14.16 -7.36 47.27
CA THR A 101 -15.07 -6.87 46.23
C THR A 101 -14.56 -5.55 45.65
N LEU A 102 -14.03 -4.65 46.47
CA LEU A 102 -13.45 -3.39 46.00
C LEU A 102 -12.25 -3.63 45.08
N VAL A 103 -11.33 -4.51 45.49
CA VAL A 103 -10.17 -4.90 44.65
C VAL A 103 -10.65 -5.54 43.34
N SER A 104 -11.64 -6.42 43.39
CA SER A 104 -12.21 -7.05 42.20
C SER A 104 -12.81 -6.01 41.24
N LEU A 105 -13.55 -5.02 41.76
CA LEU A 105 -14.16 -3.95 40.96
C LEU A 105 -13.09 -3.03 40.34
N ILE A 106 -12.05 -2.67 41.12
CA ILE A 106 -10.93 -1.88 40.61
C ILE A 106 -10.22 -2.64 39.49
N THR A 107 -9.91 -3.92 39.70
CA THR A 107 -9.27 -4.78 38.72
C THR A 107 -10.11 -4.91 37.44
N THR A 108 -11.42 -5.13 37.60
CA THR A 108 -12.36 -5.21 36.47
C THR A 108 -12.45 -3.87 35.74
N GLY A 109 -12.48 -2.75 36.47
CA GLY A 109 -12.47 -1.40 35.88
C GLY A 109 -11.19 -1.10 35.09
N ILE A 110 -10.03 -1.46 35.64
CA ILE A 110 -8.74 -1.35 34.95
C ILE A 110 -8.72 -2.24 33.71
N ASN A 111 -9.13 -3.50 33.82
CA ASN A 111 -9.18 -4.42 32.70
C ASN A 111 -10.10 -3.92 31.58
N ARG A 112 -11.29 -3.39 31.92
CA ARG A 112 -12.19 -2.76 30.93
C ARG A 112 -11.53 -1.56 30.25
N ARG A 113 -10.78 -0.74 30.99
CA ARG A 113 -10.06 0.41 30.43
C ARG A 113 -8.92 -0.04 29.52
N ILE A 114 -8.17 -1.07 29.92
CA ILE A 114 -7.12 -1.67 29.09
C ILE A 114 -7.73 -2.26 27.81
N MET A 115 -8.83 -2.99 27.92
CA MET A 115 -9.54 -3.54 26.75
C MET A 115 -10.06 -2.43 25.84
N SER A 116 -10.63 -1.34 26.37
CA SER A 116 -11.07 -0.21 25.53
C SER A 116 -9.91 0.49 24.80
N LEU A 117 -8.72 0.54 25.40
CA LEU A 117 -7.51 1.04 24.76
C LEU A 117 -6.98 0.07 23.70
N ARG A 118 -7.09 -1.24 23.96
CA ARG A 118 -6.74 -2.29 22.98
C ARG A 118 -7.68 -2.29 21.77
N LEU A 119 -8.95 -1.96 21.93
CA LEU A 119 -9.91 -1.84 20.83
C LEU A 119 -9.57 -0.72 19.83
N GLY A 120 -8.63 0.17 20.13
CA GLY A 120 -8.14 1.17 19.18
C GLY A 120 -9.12 2.30 18.85
N HIS A 121 -10.05 2.64 19.75
CA HIS A 121 -11.07 3.67 19.51
C HIS A 121 -10.60 5.11 19.87
N SER A 122 -9.36 5.28 20.34
CA SER A 122 -8.83 6.62 20.68
C SER A 122 -8.41 7.38 19.44
N THR A 123 -8.64 8.71 19.43
CA THR A 123 -8.23 9.59 18.33
C THR A 123 -6.72 9.71 18.26
N VAL A 124 -6.17 9.74 17.06
CA VAL A 124 -4.76 10.04 16.76
C VAL A 124 -4.54 11.54 16.97
N LEU A 125 -3.47 11.92 17.68
CA LEU A 125 -3.13 13.31 17.97
C LEU A 125 -1.93 13.82 17.15
N GLU A 126 -1.37 12.97 16.30
CA GLU A 126 -0.26 13.32 15.42
C GLU A 126 -0.72 14.32 14.36
N THR A 127 0.23 15.14 13.88
CA THR A 127 0.01 16.11 12.80
C THR A 127 0.99 15.85 11.67
N ARG A 128 0.63 16.18 10.45
CA ARG A 128 1.43 15.91 9.22
C ARG A 128 1.80 14.43 9.07
N HIS A 129 0.97 13.54 9.61
CA HIS A 129 1.09 12.10 9.48
C HIS A 129 0.42 11.63 8.18
N THR A 130 0.77 10.43 7.72
CA THR A 130 0.09 9.77 6.60
C THR A 130 -1.00 8.86 7.15
N VAL A 131 -2.19 8.93 6.56
CA VAL A 131 -3.33 8.08 6.90
C VAL A 131 -3.50 7.00 5.84
N VAL A 132 -3.66 5.75 6.27
CA VAL A 132 -3.98 4.61 5.39
C VAL A 132 -5.37 4.10 5.76
N LEU A 133 -6.30 4.14 4.81
CA LEU A 133 -7.68 3.72 4.97
C LEU A 133 -7.92 2.40 4.24
N GLY A 134 -8.31 1.37 4.96
CA GLY A 134 -8.56 0.03 4.44
C GLY A 134 -7.52 -0.99 4.92
N TRP A 135 -7.82 -2.27 4.64
CA TRP A 135 -6.95 -3.40 4.96
C TRP A 135 -6.99 -4.41 3.82
N SER A 136 -5.85 -4.65 3.24
CA SER A 136 -5.58 -5.65 2.21
C SER A 136 -4.09 -6.01 2.26
N ASP A 137 -3.64 -6.95 1.47
CA ASP A 137 -2.21 -7.31 1.40
C ASP A 137 -1.34 -6.13 0.94
N GLN A 138 -1.92 -5.13 0.27
CA GLN A 138 -1.23 -3.89 -0.12
C GLN A 138 -0.84 -2.98 1.07
N VAL A 139 -1.43 -3.16 2.24
CA VAL A 139 -1.07 -2.37 3.44
C VAL A 139 0.40 -2.53 3.80
N PHE A 140 0.94 -3.73 3.68
CA PHE A 140 2.31 -4.04 4.10
C PHE A 140 3.36 -3.37 3.22
N PRO A 141 3.34 -3.52 1.88
CA PRO A 141 4.26 -2.79 1.02
C PRO A 141 4.07 -1.27 1.13
N VAL A 142 2.82 -0.75 1.23
CA VAL A 142 2.58 0.70 1.43
C VAL A 142 3.25 1.19 2.71
N ILE A 143 3.12 0.47 3.83
CA ILE A 143 3.76 0.87 5.09
C ILE A 143 5.28 0.76 4.97
N GLY A 144 5.81 -0.28 4.33
CA GLY A 144 7.24 -0.44 4.09
C GLY A 144 7.83 0.74 3.33
N GLU A 145 7.20 1.12 2.21
CA GLU A 145 7.63 2.26 1.39
C GLU A 145 7.46 3.60 2.13
N LEU A 146 6.39 3.78 2.92
CA LEU A 146 6.23 4.97 3.78
C LEU A 146 7.32 5.05 4.86
N VAL A 147 7.77 3.93 5.40
CA VAL A 147 8.88 3.88 6.35
C VAL A 147 10.19 4.27 5.66
N ALA A 148 10.47 3.75 4.46
CA ALA A 148 11.63 4.11 3.66
C ALA A 148 11.63 5.61 3.31
N ALA A 149 10.52 6.13 2.78
CA ALA A 149 10.33 7.55 2.46
C ALA A 149 10.54 8.50 3.67
N ASN A 150 10.22 8.00 4.88
CA ASN A 150 10.37 8.77 6.11
C ASN A 150 11.72 8.58 6.83
N ALA A 151 12.66 7.83 6.28
CA ALA A 151 13.92 7.47 6.94
C ALA A 151 14.72 8.70 7.39
N ASN A 152 14.70 9.77 6.60
CA ASN A 152 15.39 11.04 6.86
C ASN A 152 14.62 11.98 7.81
N GLN A 153 13.35 11.66 8.16
CA GLN A 153 12.54 12.50 9.04
C GLN A 153 12.77 12.19 10.52
N ARG A 154 12.87 13.24 11.35
CA ARG A 154 13.09 13.07 12.79
C ARG A 154 11.89 12.48 13.53
N ARG A 155 10.69 12.76 13.06
CA ARG A 155 9.41 12.28 13.61
C ARG A 155 8.43 12.10 12.47
N SER A 156 8.01 10.88 12.24
CA SER A 156 7.00 10.52 11.26
C SER A 156 6.00 9.55 11.89
N ALA A 157 4.78 9.57 11.41
CA ALA A 157 3.74 8.65 11.84
C ALA A 157 2.86 8.24 10.68
N VAL A 158 2.45 6.97 10.71
CA VAL A 158 1.47 6.39 9.80
C VAL A 158 0.30 5.90 10.63
N ALA A 159 -0.91 6.39 10.35
CA ALA A 159 -2.13 5.99 11.03
C ALA A 159 -2.95 5.09 10.10
N VAL A 160 -3.23 3.86 10.52
CA VAL A 160 -4.03 2.87 9.77
C VAL A 160 -5.41 2.77 10.39
N LEU A 161 -6.47 2.89 9.57
CA LEU A 161 -7.86 2.66 9.98
C LEU A 161 -8.45 1.52 9.18
N ALA A 162 -8.90 0.48 9.87
CA ALA A 162 -9.60 -0.64 9.26
C ALA A 162 -10.58 -1.30 10.24
N ALA A 163 -11.58 -2.03 9.73
CA ALA A 163 -12.55 -2.78 10.52
C ALA A 163 -11.95 -4.11 11.04
N GLN A 164 -10.72 -4.05 11.58
CA GLN A 164 -9.98 -5.20 12.11
C GLN A 164 -9.54 -4.94 13.55
N ASP A 165 -9.20 -5.99 14.30
CA ASP A 165 -8.67 -5.82 15.65
C ASP A 165 -7.32 -5.09 15.62
N LYS A 166 -7.18 -4.07 16.47
CA LYS A 166 -5.99 -3.23 16.51
C LYS A 166 -4.71 -4.03 16.82
N VAL A 167 -4.80 -4.96 17.79
CA VAL A 167 -3.62 -5.71 18.24
C VAL A 167 -3.18 -6.68 17.15
N TRP A 168 -4.14 -7.30 16.48
CA TRP A 168 -3.88 -8.16 15.35
C TRP A 168 -3.24 -7.39 14.19
N MET A 169 -3.75 -6.18 13.85
CA MET A 169 -3.13 -5.32 12.81
C MET A 169 -1.69 -4.95 13.16
N GLU A 170 -1.43 -4.55 14.41
CA GLU A 170 -0.08 -4.19 14.88
C GLU A 170 0.87 -5.38 14.82
N ASP A 171 0.42 -6.59 15.15
CA ASP A 171 1.21 -7.82 15.11
C ASP A 171 1.53 -8.24 13.66
N GLU A 172 0.53 -8.23 12.77
CA GLU A 172 0.71 -8.51 11.34
C GLU A 172 1.70 -7.54 10.67
N ILE A 173 1.57 -6.24 10.96
CA ILE A 173 2.49 -5.24 10.42
C ILE A 173 3.91 -5.48 10.96
N SER A 174 4.05 -5.71 12.26
CA SER A 174 5.37 -5.94 12.86
C SER A 174 6.06 -7.20 12.35
N THR A 175 5.28 -8.20 11.92
CA THR A 175 5.79 -9.46 11.38
C THR A 175 6.29 -9.30 9.94
N ARG A 176 5.56 -8.53 9.12
CA ARG A 176 5.85 -8.38 7.69
C ARG A 176 6.71 -7.16 7.37
N VAL A 177 6.63 -6.10 8.17
CA VAL A 177 7.49 -4.91 8.08
C VAL A 177 8.53 -4.99 9.20
N SER A 178 9.67 -5.58 8.88
CA SER A 178 10.70 -6.00 9.85
C SER A 178 11.35 -4.84 10.63
N ASP A 179 11.43 -3.64 10.04
CA ASP A 179 11.96 -2.45 10.72
C ASP A 179 11.10 -1.23 10.37
N SER A 180 10.47 -0.65 11.35
CA SER A 180 9.73 0.62 11.21
C SER A 180 10.62 1.85 11.40
N GLY A 181 11.89 1.68 11.68
CA GLY A 181 12.85 2.76 11.89
C GLY A 181 12.37 3.78 12.93
N ARG A 182 12.27 5.04 12.51
CA ARG A 182 11.75 6.15 13.34
C ARG A 182 10.27 6.44 13.10
N THR A 183 9.63 5.74 12.18
CA THR A 183 8.22 5.93 11.82
C THR A 183 7.32 5.21 12.82
N ARG A 184 6.43 5.94 13.45
CA ARG A 184 5.48 5.39 14.40
C ARG A 184 4.23 4.89 13.67
N ILE A 185 3.96 3.60 13.72
CA ILE A 185 2.75 3.00 13.15
C ILE A 185 1.66 2.97 14.22
N ILE A 186 0.47 3.47 13.90
CA ILE A 186 -0.65 3.65 14.81
C ILE A 186 -1.90 3.02 14.19
N CYS A 187 -2.30 1.84 14.64
CA CYS A 187 -3.51 1.18 14.17
C CYS A 187 -4.75 1.62 14.95
N ARG A 188 -5.87 1.78 14.23
CA ARG A 188 -7.20 2.08 14.77
C ARG A 188 -8.23 1.14 14.18
N ASN A 189 -9.11 0.64 15.06
CA ASN A 189 -10.27 -0.12 14.63
C ASN A 189 -11.41 0.84 14.24
N GLY A 190 -12.00 0.63 13.07
CA GLY A 190 -13.13 1.40 12.61
C GLY A 190 -13.46 1.18 11.15
N SER A 191 -14.69 1.50 10.77
CA SER A 191 -15.14 1.48 9.38
C SER A 191 -14.59 2.70 8.63
N THR A 192 -13.97 2.48 7.48
CA THR A 192 -13.51 3.55 6.59
C THR A 192 -14.66 4.27 5.88
N THR A 193 -15.87 3.68 5.90
CA THR A 193 -17.07 4.26 5.28
C THR A 193 -17.97 5.00 6.26
N ASP A 194 -17.57 5.14 7.53
CA ASP A 194 -18.28 5.91 8.56
C ASP A 194 -17.53 7.23 8.86
N PRO A 195 -18.12 8.39 8.55
CA PRO A 195 -17.48 9.70 8.80
C PRO A 195 -17.05 9.93 10.25
N THR A 196 -17.80 9.38 11.22
CA THR A 196 -17.47 9.56 12.65
C THR A 196 -16.25 8.72 13.06
N GLU A 197 -16.08 7.55 12.47
CA GLU A 197 -14.95 6.67 12.73
C GLU A 197 -13.69 7.12 12.01
N LEU A 198 -13.80 7.72 10.83
CA LEU A 198 -12.71 8.37 10.11
C LEU A 198 -12.02 9.47 10.94
N CYS A 199 -12.76 10.19 11.77
CA CYS A 199 -12.18 11.19 12.66
C CYS A 199 -11.19 10.62 13.69
N ARG A 200 -11.17 9.29 13.91
CA ARG A 200 -10.20 8.64 14.81
C ARG A 200 -8.75 8.76 14.33
N VAL A 201 -8.54 8.83 13.02
CA VAL A 201 -7.20 8.99 12.43
C VAL A 201 -6.86 10.42 12.06
N SER A 202 -7.68 11.39 12.48
CA SER A 202 -7.46 12.83 12.30
C SER A 202 -7.05 13.24 10.88
N PRO A 203 -7.86 12.93 9.85
CA PRO A 203 -7.50 13.18 8.46
C PRO A 203 -7.30 14.66 8.16
N ARG A 204 -7.96 15.56 8.92
CA ARG A 204 -7.83 17.02 8.78
C ARG A 204 -6.40 17.55 9.01
N THR A 205 -5.60 16.87 9.81
CA THR A 205 -4.22 17.26 10.14
C THR A 205 -3.18 16.35 9.48
N ALA A 206 -3.63 15.43 8.62
CA ALA A 206 -2.76 14.56 7.86
C ALA A 206 -2.05 15.30 6.72
N LYS A 207 -0.87 14.81 6.33
CA LYS A 207 -0.15 15.23 5.12
C LYS A 207 -0.77 14.59 3.87
N ALA A 208 -1.11 13.30 3.98
CA ALA A 208 -1.70 12.53 2.90
C ALA A 208 -2.66 11.47 3.45
N VAL A 209 -3.66 11.11 2.64
CA VAL A 209 -4.60 10.02 2.90
C VAL A 209 -4.58 9.06 1.74
N LEU A 210 -4.18 7.81 2.01
CA LEU A 210 -4.16 6.72 1.05
C LEU A 210 -5.38 5.83 1.27
N VAL A 211 -6.16 5.60 0.23
CA VAL A 211 -7.37 4.76 0.26
C VAL A 211 -7.09 3.49 -0.52
N LEU A 212 -7.02 2.37 0.20
CA LEU A 212 -6.72 1.06 -0.38
C LEU A 212 -8.01 0.27 -0.66
N PRO A 213 -8.12 -0.39 -1.81
CA PRO A 213 -9.23 -1.29 -2.07
C PRO A 213 -9.13 -2.52 -1.14
N PRO A 214 -10.24 -2.92 -0.50
CA PRO A 214 -10.30 -4.20 0.18
C PRO A 214 -10.20 -5.34 -0.83
N THR A 215 -9.85 -6.54 -0.35
CA THR A 215 -9.85 -7.76 -1.17
C THR A 215 -11.27 -8.11 -1.64
N GLY A 216 -11.42 -8.47 -2.92
CA GLY A 216 -12.70 -8.93 -3.51
C GLY A 216 -13.29 -7.97 -4.55
N ASP A 217 -14.37 -8.42 -5.23
CA ASP A 217 -14.97 -7.75 -6.40
C ASP A 217 -15.67 -6.42 -6.09
N THR A 218 -16.06 -6.19 -4.84
CA THR A 218 -16.72 -4.94 -4.41
C THR A 218 -15.74 -3.85 -3.97
N GLY A 219 -14.44 -4.06 -4.20
CA GLY A 219 -13.37 -3.19 -3.70
C GLY A 219 -13.52 -1.75 -4.14
N ASP A 220 -13.79 -1.49 -5.41
CA ASP A 220 -13.88 -0.13 -5.96
C ASP A 220 -15.08 0.65 -5.41
N ALA A 221 -16.23 -0.02 -5.27
CA ALA A 221 -17.41 0.61 -4.64
C ALA A 221 -17.14 1.00 -3.18
N HIS A 222 -16.34 0.20 -2.48
CA HIS A 222 -15.91 0.53 -1.11
C HIS A 222 -14.96 1.73 -1.09
N VAL A 223 -14.02 1.82 -2.03
CA VAL A 223 -13.12 2.97 -2.19
C VAL A 223 -13.92 4.25 -2.44
N VAL A 224 -14.84 4.24 -3.40
CA VAL A 224 -15.72 5.38 -3.69
C VAL A 224 -16.51 5.79 -2.45
N LYS A 225 -17.09 4.83 -1.72
CA LYS A 225 -17.83 5.11 -0.48
C LYS A 225 -16.91 5.68 0.61
N THR A 226 -15.67 5.21 0.72
CA THR A 226 -14.69 5.74 1.67
C THR A 226 -14.32 7.19 1.33
N LEU A 227 -14.12 7.52 0.05
CA LEU A 227 -13.86 8.88 -0.41
C LEU A 227 -15.02 9.83 -0.08
N LEU A 228 -16.26 9.43 -0.35
CA LEU A 228 -17.46 10.20 0.01
C LEU A 228 -17.60 10.36 1.54
N ALA A 229 -17.27 9.33 2.31
CA ALA A 229 -17.28 9.41 3.77
C ALA A 229 -16.18 10.35 4.30
N LEU A 230 -15.04 10.41 3.62
CA LEU A 230 -13.93 11.31 3.96
C LEU A 230 -14.33 12.79 3.73
N ASP A 231 -14.96 13.09 2.60
CA ASP A 231 -15.49 14.44 2.31
C ASP A 231 -16.58 14.83 3.32
N ALA A 232 -17.47 13.91 3.68
CA ALA A 232 -18.48 14.13 4.72
C ALA A 232 -17.87 14.34 6.13
N ALA A 233 -16.77 13.66 6.47
CA ALA A 233 -16.08 13.81 7.74
C ALA A 233 -15.31 15.12 7.86
N VAL A 234 -14.77 15.61 6.75
CA VAL A 234 -13.96 16.83 6.65
C VAL A 234 -14.41 17.61 5.42
N PRO A 235 -15.50 18.41 5.50
CA PRO A 235 -15.98 19.19 4.37
C PRO A 235 -14.90 20.10 3.81
N GLY A 236 -14.72 20.09 2.48
CA GLY A 236 -13.64 20.79 1.79
C GLY A 236 -12.27 20.14 1.98
N PHE A 237 -12.24 18.86 2.29
CA PHE A 237 -11.02 18.06 2.28
C PHE A 237 -10.43 18.06 0.86
N GLY A 238 -9.15 18.44 0.73
CA GLY A 238 -8.53 18.64 -0.58
C GLY A 238 -8.45 20.10 -1.05
N GLU A 239 -9.16 21.04 -0.42
CA GLU A 239 -8.87 22.49 -0.58
C GLU A 239 -7.67 22.93 0.27
N GLY A 240 -7.13 22.03 1.12
CA GLY A 240 -5.98 22.24 1.99
C GLY A 240 -4.70 21.58 1.45
N GLU A 241 -3.69 21.49 2.32
CA GLU A 241 -2.38 20.87 1.99
C GLU A 241 -2.40 19.33 1.91
N ALA A 242 -3.47 18.69 2.36
CA ALA A 242 -3.54 17.22 2.41
C ALA A 242 -3.93 16.63 1.05
N VAL A 243 -3.16 15.64 0.59
CA VAL A 243 -3.37 14.94 -0.68
C VAL A 243 -4.16 13.65 -0.44
N VAL A 244 -5.16 13.38 -1.28
CA VAL A 244 -5.90 12.11 -1.28
C VAL A 244 -5.43 11.25 -2.44
N ILE A 245 -5.00 10.04 -2.16
CA ILE A 245 -4.61 9.06 -3.17
C ILE A 245 -5.45 7.81 -3.00
N ALA A 246 -6.17 7.43 -4.03
CA ALA A 246 -6.98 6.22 -4.04
C ALA A 246 -6.54 5.29 -5.17
N ALA A 247 -6.64 3.99 -4.94
CA ALA A 247 -6.43 3.00 -5.97
C ALA A 247 -7.77 2.33 -6.29
N VAL A 248 -8.14 2.27 -7.56
CA VAL A 248 -9.26 1.51 -8.09
C VAL A 248 -8.74 0.45 -9.04
N ARG A 249 -9.45 -0.67 -9.12
CA ARG A 249 -9.03 -1.78 -9.97
C ARG A 249 -9.55 -1.62 -11.40
N ASP A 250 -10.82 -1.29 -11.54
CA ASP A 250 -11.52 -1.23 -12.83
C ASP A 250 -11.55 0.21 -13.36
N SER A 251 -11.04 0.43 -14.57
CA SER A 251 -11.03 1.73 -15.26
C SER A 251 -12.42 2.35 -15.39
N ARG A 252 -13.48 1.55 -15.49
CA ARG A 252 -14.87 2.03 -15.53
C ARG A 252 -15.27 2.79 -14.28
N ASN A 253 -14.63 2.51 -13.14
CA ASN A 253 -14.88 3.18 -11.86
C ASN A 253 -13.99 4.41 -11.64
N HIS A 254 -12.98 4.63 -12.50
CA HIS A 254 -11.99 5.69 -12.35
C HIS A 254 -12.64 7.08 -12.28
N MET A 255 -13.51 7.41 -13.24
CA MET A 255 -14.20 8.70 -13.25
C MET A 255 -15.06 8.92 -12.01
N THR A 256 -15.76 7.88 -11.55
CA THR A 256 -16.61 7.96 -10.35
C THR A 256 -15.76 8.15 -9.09
N ALA A 257 -14.64 7.46 -8.99
CA ALA A 257 -13.72 7.62 -7.87
C ALA A 257 -13.05 9.00 -7.88
N ARG A 258 -12.68 9.54 -9.06
CA ARG A 258 -12.11 10.89 -9.21
C ARG A 258 -13.11 11.97 -8.79
N LEU A 259 -14.39 11.84 -9.17
CA LEU A 259 -15.44 12.73 -8.69
C LEU A 259 -15.61 12.68 -7.17
N ALA A 260 -15.53 11.49 -6.58
CA ALA A 260 -15.63 11.31 -5.13
C ALA A 260 -14.39 11.80 -4.36
N ALA A 261 -13.22 11.75 -4.98
CA ALA A 261 -11.95 12.21 -4.40
C ALA A 261 -11.83 13.76 -4.41
N GLY A 262 -12.60 14.45 -5.27
CA GLY A 262 -12.55 15.89 -5.41
C GLY A 262 -11.34 16.41 -6.20
N PRO A 263 -11.16 17.73 -6.29
CA PRO A 263 -10.17 18.35 -7.19
C PRO A 263 -8.70 18.07 -6.82
N ALA A 264 -8.41 17.84 -5.54
CA ALA A 264 -7.05 17.52 -5.06
C ALA A 264 -6.86 16.00 -4.84
N GLY A 265 -7.81 15.18 -5.30
CA GLY A 265 -7.73 13.73 -5.20
C GLY A 265 -7.10 13.10 -6.45
N HIS A 266 -6.13 12.20 -6.23
CA HIS A 266 -5.51 11.41 -7.28
C HIS A 266 -6.03 9.98 -7.22
N VAL A 267 -6.44 9.45 -8.36
CA VAL A 267 -6.99 8.09 -8.46
C VAL A 267 -6.15 7.28 -9.44
N LEU A 268 -5.53 6.22 -8.97
CA LEU A 268 -4.74 5.30 -9.79
C LEU A 268 -5.61 4.15 -10.27
N CYS A 269 -5.52 3.83 -11.56
CA CYS A 269 -6.19 2.70 -12.18
C CYS A 269 -5.24 1.50 -12.23
N VAL A 270 -5.37 0.60 -11.26
CA VAL A 270 -4.40 -0.48 -11.04
C VAL A 270 -4.28 -1.40 -12.26
N ASP A 271 -5.43 -1.85 -12.79
CA ASP A 271 -5.41 -2.84 -13.87
C ASP A 271 -4.88 -2.26 -15.18
N ASP A 272 -5.16 -0.98 -15.47
CA ASP A 272 -4.61 -0.27 -16.63
C ASP A 272 -3.08 -0.12 -16.55
N ILE A 273 -2.58 0.35 -15.40
CA ILE A 273 -1.14 0.54 -15.17
C ILE A 273 -0.39 -0.78 -15.31
N VAL A 274 -0.90 -1.84 -14.66
CA VAL A 274 -0.28 -3.17 -14.71
C VAL A 274 -0.33 -3.77 -16.11
N ALA A 275 -1.47 -3.68 -16.81
CA ALA A 275 -1.59 -4.18 -18.18
C ALA A 275 -0.60 -3.50 -19.13
N ARG A 276 -0.46 -2.18 -19.02
CA ARG A 276 0.48 -1.39 -19.82
C ARG A 276 1.92 -1.78 -19.57
N LEU A 277 2.31 -1.91 -18.30
CA LEU A 277 3.66 -2.35 -17.96
C LEU A 277 3.95 -3.78 -18.41
N LEU A 278 2.96 -4.69 -18.34
CA LEU A 278 3.10 -6.04 -18.89
C LEU A 278 3.39 -6.00 -20.39
N VAL A 279 2.65 -5.19 -21.14
CA VAL A 279 2.81 -5.06 -22.59
C VAL A 279 4.15 -4.43 -22.95
N SER A 280 4.49 -3.27 -22.34
CA SER A 280 5.75 -2.57 -22.63
C SER A 280 6.96 -3.44 -22.26
N THR A 281 6.90 -4.17 -21.14
CA THR A 281 7.97 -5.05 -20.67
C THR A 281 8.08 -6.32 -21.53
N ALA A 282 6.97 -6.89 -22.00
CA ALA A 282 6.98 -8.06 -22.86
C ALA A 282 7.67 -7.79 -24.20
N ARG A 283 7.61 -6.56 -24.68
CA ARG A 283 8.26 -6.12 -25.93
C ARG A 283 9.71 -5.65 -25.69
N GLN A 284 10.03 -5.24 -24.48
CA GLN A 284 11.35 -4.65 -24.13
C GLN A 284 11.88 -5.27 -22.82
N PRO A 285 12.49 -6.46 -22.90
CA PRO A 285 12.99 -7.17 -21.73
C PRO A 285 13.96 -6.33 -20.90
N GLY A 286 13.71 -6.27 -19.57
CA GLY A 286 14.46 -5.47 -18.61
C GLY A 286 13.85 -4.10 -18.30
N LEU A 287 12.76 -3.74 -18.95
CA LEU A 287 12.07 -2.48 -18.67
C LEU A 287 11.43 -2.48 -17.26
N SER A 288 11.04 -3.64 -16.74
CA SER A 288 10.56 -3.77 -15.35
C SER A 288 11.58 -3.29 -14.32
N LEU A 289 12.88 -3.50 -14.58
CA LEU A 289 13.96 -3.05 -13.71
C LEU A 289 14.09 -1.51 -13.73
N VAL A 290 13.89 -0.89 -14.90
CA VAL A 290 13.90 0.58 -15.06
C VAL A 290 12.80 1.21 -14.20
N TYR A 291 11.56 0.69 -14.29
CA TYR A 291 10.46 1.19 -13.47
C TYR A 291 10.66 0.90 -11.98
N SER A 292 11.22 -0.26 -11.63
CA SER A 292 11.52 -0.58 -10.23
C SER A 292 12.52 0.39 -9.63
N GLU A 293 13.59 0.75 -10.37
CA GLU A 293 14.62 1.70 -9.92
C GLU A 293 14.07 3.11 -9.78
N LEU A 294 13.27 3.59 -10.76
CA LEU A 294 12.69 4.94 -10.76
C LEU A 294 11.59 5.18 -9.72
N LEU A 295 10.99 4.11 -9.22
CA LEU A 295 9.92 4.19 -8.23
C LEU A 295 10.39 3.88 -6.81
N ASP A 296 11.58 3.28 -6.65
CA ASP A 296 12.16 2.96 -5.35
C ASP A 296 12.74 4.21 -4.68
N PHE A 297 12.45 4.42 -3.40
CA PHE A 297 12.98 5.55 -2.61
C PHE A 297 14.49 5.48 -2.33
N GLU A 298 15.13 4.35 -2.56
CA GLU A 298 16.58 4.20 -2.45
C GLU A 298 17.30 4.50 -3.76
N GLY A 299 16.56 4.64 -4.89
CA GLY A 299 17.04 4.88 -6.23
C GLY A 299 17.10 6.35 -6.64
N ASP A 300 17.10 6.56 -7.96
CA ASP A 300 16.97 7.87 -8.58
C ASP A 300 15.47 8.23 -8.74
N GLU A 301 15.05 9.39 -8.25
CA GLU A 301 13.67 9.85 -8.24
C GLU A 301 13.46 11.10 -9.11
N PHE A 302 12.19 11.44 -9.37
CA PHE A 302 11.83 12.65 -10.08
C PHE A 302 11.81 13.87 -9.15
N TYR A 303 12.60 14.89 -9.46
CA TYR A 303 12.63 16.14 -8.71
C TYR A 303 12.37 17.36 -9.60
N PRO A 304 11.49 18.29 -9.21
CA PRO A 304 11.31 19.56 -9.91
C PRO A 304 12.34 20.57 -9.38
N VAL A 305 13.32 20.92 -10.19
CA VAL A 305 14.34 21.91 -9.85
C VAL A 305 14.05 23.27 -10.51
N ALA A 306 14.43 24.36 -9.85
CA ALA A 306 14.24 25.71 -10.39
C ALA A 306 15.03 25.90 -11.69
N ALA A 307 14.38 26.46 -12.73
CA ALA A 307 15.00 26.72 -14.03
C ALA A 307 16.20 27.68 -13.94
N GLY A 308 16.12 28.72 -13.09
CA GLY A 308 17.20 29.68 -12.81
C GLY A 308 17.88 30.21 -14.09
N GLY A 309 19.18 29.96 -14.28
CA GLY A 309 19.96 30.42 -15.46
C GLY A 309 19.59 29.75 -16.80
N LEU A 310 18.62 28.80 -16.80
CA LEU A 310 18.09 28.17 -18.02
C LEU A 310 16.80 28.84 -18.50
N VAL A 311 16.29 29.85 -17.79
CA VAL A 311 15.13 30.64 -18.23
C VAL A 311 15.44 31.31 -19.57
N GLY A 312 14.56 31.12 -20.55
CA GLY A 312 14.71 31.61 -21.91
C GLY A 312 15.63 30.77 -22.81
N ARG A 313 16.27 29.74 -22.26
CA ARG A 313 16.95 28.71 -23.05
C ARG A 313 15.98 27.62 -23.48
N THR A 314 16.44 26.76 -24.38
CA THR A 314 15.65 25.63 -24.87
C THR A 314 15.73 24.42 -23.92
N PHE A 315 14.71 23.56 -23.96
CA PHE A 315 14.75 22.29 -23.21
C PHE A 315 15.91 21.40 -23.66
N GLY A 316 16.26 21.42 -24.97
CA GLY A 316 17.41 20.69 -25.49
C GLY A 316 18.75 21.13 -24.88
N GLU A 317 18.91 22.43 -24.51
CA GLU A 317 20.07 22.89 -23.77
C GLU A 317 20.05 22.41 -22.30
N ALA A 318 18.87 22.25 -21.72
CA ALA A 318 18.73 21.75 -20.34
C ALA A 318 19.19 20.29 -20.21
N LEU A 319 19.05 19.46 -21.26
CA LEU A 319 19.48 18.06 -21.26
C LEU A 319 21.00 17.91 -20.98
N LEU A 320 21.80 18.88 -21.41
CA LEU A 320 23.27 18.91 -21.23
C LEU A 320 23.71 19.88 -20.12
N SER A 321 22.76 20.41 -19.34
CA SER A 321 23.08 21.39 -18.28
C SER A 321 23.14 20.78 -16.87
N PHE A 322 23.14 19.46 -16.75
CA PHE A 322 23.29 18.71 -15.50
C PHE A 322 24.27 17.55 -15.72
N ALA A 323 25.27 17.40 -14.86
CA ALA A 323 26.21 16.29 -14.97
C ALA A 323 25.67 14.99 -14.37
N THR A 324 25.03 15.07 -13.20
CA THR A 324 24.60 13.95 -12.37
C THR A 324 23.08 13.86 -12.25
N SER A 325 22.33 14.53 -13.12
CA SER A 325 20.88 14.48 -13.16
C SER A 325 20.39 14.50 -14.61
N SER A 326 19.32 13.78 -14.90
CA SER A 326 18.78 13.66 -16.26
C SER A 326 17.47 14.46 -16.35
N ALA A 327 17.49 15.58 -17.11
CA ALA A 327 16.29 16.35 -17.38
C ALA A 327 15.33 15.53 -18.26
N VAL A 328 14.06 15.47 -17.87
CA VAL A 328 13.02 14.65 -18.54
C VAL A 328 11.74 15.40 -18.85
N GLY A 329 11.55 16.60 -18.28
CA GLY A 329 10.32 17.35 -18.50
C GLY A 329 10.30 18.74 -17.87
N LEU A 330 9.15 19.38 -17.99
CA LEU A 330 8.84 20.69 -17.42
C LEU A 330 7.58 20.59 -16.55
N LEU A 331 7.62 21.21 -15.39
CA LEU A 331 6.47 21.46 -14.53
C LEU A 331 6.12 22.95 -14.68
N HIS A 332 4.92 23.22 -15.19
CA HIS A 332 4.41 24.55 -15.44
C HIS A 332 3.77 25.17 -14.19
N THR A 333 3.52 26.48 -14.22
CA THR A 333 2.94 27.24 -13.09
C THR A 333 1.52 26.85 -12.73
N ASP A 334 0.77 26.31 -13.68
CA ASP A 334 -0.59 25.79 -13.49
C ASP A 334 -0.62 24.37 -12.89
N GLY A 335 0.55 23.79 -12.62
CA GLY A 335 0.71 22.43 -12.12
C GLY A 335 0.76 21.36 -13.21
N SER A 336 0.54 21.72 -14.48
CA SER A 336 0.65 20.76 -15.59
C SER A 336 2.10 20.31 -15.81
N VAL A 337 2.26 19.06 -16.23
CA VAL A 337 3.54 18.44 -16.55
C VAL A 337 3.62 18.18 -18.05
N THR A 338 4.78 18.49 -18.64
CA THR A 338 5.12 18.07 -20.01
C THR A 338 6.39 17.22 -19.92
N LEU A 339 6.25 15.93 -20.17
CA LEU A 339 7.42 15.02 -20.30
C LEU A 339 7.98 15.11 -21.71
N ASN A 340 9.30 14.98 -21.84
CA ASN A 340 10.03 15.02 -23.11
C ASN A 340 9.54 16.13 -24.07
N PRO A 341 9.47 17.39 -23.64
CA PRO A 341 9.03 18.48 -24.51
C PRO A 341 9.95 18.61 -25.72
N ASP A 342 9.44 19.21 -26.83
CA ASP A 342 10.28 19.44 -28.00
C ASP A 342 11.61 20.10 -27.60
N PRO A 343 12.75 19.62 -28.08
CA PRO A 343 14.06 20.18 -27.72
C PRO A 343 14.20 21.69 -27.97
N GLY A 344 13.40 22.26 -28.87
CA GLY A 344 13.32 23.71 -29.13
C GLY A 344 12.37 24.47 -28.20
N ALA A 345 11.62 23.79 -27.33
CA ALA A 345 10.70 24.44 -26.40
C ALA A 345 11.45 25.37 -25.43
N ALA A 346 10.99 26.60 -25.30
CA ALA A 346 11.60 27.60 -24.43
C ALA A 346 11.15 27.38 -22.97
N ILE A 347 12.10 27.41 -22.04
CA ILE A 347 11.83 27.31 -20.59
C ILE A 347 11.36 28.66 -20.08
N GLY A 348 10.16 28.70 -19.53
CA GLY A 348 9.55 29.90 -18.96
C GLY A 348 10.18 30.34 -17.63
N PRO A 349 9.96 31.61 -17.22
CA PRO A 349 10.58 32.16 -16.00
C PRO A 349 10.10 31.53 -14.70
N ALA A 350 8.94 30.91 -14.71
CA ALA A 350 8.33 30.27 -13.54
C ALA A 350 8.21 28.74 -13.68
N ASP A 351 8.66 28.19 -14.81
CA ASP A 351 8.74 26.74 -15.00
C ASP A 351 9.82 26.13 -14.09
N ARG A 352 9.59 24.88 -13.72
CA ARG A 352 10.59 24.05 -13.06
C ARG A 352 10.96 22.89 -13.99
N ILE A 353 12.24 22.52 -13.99
CA ILE A 353 12.70 21.40 -14.80
C ILE A 353 12.53 20.12 -13.97
N ILE A 354 11.85 19.13 -14.51
CA ILE A 354 11.76 17.80 -13.90
C ILE A 354 13.02 17.05 -14.26
N VAL A 355 13.76 16.63 -13.25
CA VAL A 355 14.98 15.84 -13.41
C VAL A 355 14.86 14.52 -12.66
N ILE A 356 15.52 13.49 -13.17
CA ILE A 356 15.80 12.25 -12.45
C ILE A 356 17.13 12.46 -11.73
N SER A 357 17.16 12.26 -10.40
CA SER A 357 18.32 12.50 -9.56
C SER A 357 18.27 11.67 -8.29
N GLN A 358 19.39 11.41 -7.66
CA GLN A 358 19.46 10.64 -6.42
C GLN A 358 18.84 11.38 -5.21
N ASP A 359 18.95 12.72 -5.20
CA ASP A 359 18.34 13.58 -4.19
C ASP A 359 18.13 14.98 -4.79
N ASP A 360 17.29 15.80 -4.18
CA ASP A 360 16.97 17.15 -4.67
C ASP A 360 18.18 18.09 -4.66
N ASP A 361 19.11 17.92 -3.73
CA ASP A 361 20.34 18.71 -3.60
C ASP A 361 21.45 18.24 -4.55
N THR A 362 21.36 17.03 -5.12
CA THR A 362 22.34 16.48 -6.07
C THR A 362 22.12 16.98 -7.51
N ALA A 363 20.98 17.58 -7.80
CA ALA A 363 20.64 18.14 -9.10
C ALA A 363 21.39 19.47 -9.37
N MET A 364 22.71 19.41 -9.32
CA MET A 364 23.59 20.57 -9.54
C MET A 364 23.82 20.82 -11.04
N ARG A 365 23.74 22.10 -11.43
CA ARG A 365 24.01 22.49 -12.81
C ARG A 365 25.49 22.38 -13.13
N ALA A 366 25.76 21.78 -14.29
CA ALA A 366 27.07 21.70 -14.88
C ALA A 366 26.92 21.60 -16.41
N ASP A 367 27.56 22.45 -17.13
CA ASP A 367 27.60 22.36 -18.60
C ASP A 367 28.46 21.18 -19.01
N VAL A 368 27.89 20.18 -19.64
CA VAL A 368 28.55 18.97 -20.12
C VAL A 368 28.62 18.90 -21.66
N ALA A 369 28.18 19.92 -22.36
CA ALA A 369 28.18 19.97 -23.83
C ALA A 369 29.59 19.78 -24.43
N SER A 370 30.64 20.22 -23.73
CA SER A 370 32.02 20.04 -24.15
C SER A 370 32.49 18.58 -24.14
N HIS A 371 31.76 17.67 -23.51
CA HIS A 371 32.06 16.24 -23.49
C HIS A 371 31.41 15.47 -24.65
N VAL A 372 30.60 16.11 -25.48
CA VAL A 372 29.97 15.50 -26.65
C VAL A 372 31.02 15.23 -27.74
N GLU A 373 31.04 13.99 -28.20
CA GLU A 373 31.96 13.50 -29.25
C GLU A 373 31.14 13.33 -30.55
N GLU A 374 31.10 14.39 -31.36
CA GLU A 374 30.29 14.45 -32.59
C GLU A 374 30.56 13.28 -33.56
N ASP A 375 31.81 12.87 -33.69
CA ASP A 375 32.22 11.80 -34.59
C ASP A 375 31.73 10.41 -34.18
N ALA A 376 31.29 10.27 -32.93
CA ALA A 376 30.78 9.02 -32.38
C ALA A 376 29.25 8.90 -32.50
N ILE A 377 28.57 9.99 -32.84
CA ILE A 377 27.10 9.99 -33.00
C ILE A 377 26.72 9.25 -34.29
N VAL A 378 25.76 8.35 -34.19
CA VAL A 378 25.22 7.58 -35.31
C VAL A 378 23.83 8.07 -35.64
N THR A 379 23.57 8.29 -36.93
CA THR A 379 22.22 8.64 -37.41
C THR A 379 21.70 7.46 -38.22
N VAL A 380 20.97 6.55 -37.54
CA VAL A 380 20.28 5.45 -38.20
C VAL A 380 18.81 5.88 -38.39
N GLY A 381 18.24 5.57 -39.53
CA GLY A 381 16.81 5.77 -39.77
C GLY A 381 15.95 4.84 -38.90
N PRO A 382 14.65 5.12 -38.75
CA PRO A 382 13.75 4.27 -37.98
C PRO A 382 13.78 2.83 -38.49
N ARG A 383 13.89 1.86 -37.58
CA ARG A 383 13.79 0.45 -37.91
C ARG A 383 12.34 0.11 -38.26
N THR A 384 12.16 -0.67 -39.32
CA THR A 384 10.84 -1.25 -39.60
C THR A 384 10.53 -2.32 -38.55
N VAL A 385 9.48 -2.09 -37.77
CA VAL A 385 8.99 -3.09 -36.80
C VAL A 385 8.36 -4.25 -37.60
N GLN A 386 8.81 -5.47 -37.33
CA GLN A 386 8.29 -6.68 -37.96
C GLN A 386 7.08 -7.19 -37.17
N ALA A 387 6.23 -7.98 -37.84
CA ALA A 387 5.15 -8.71 -37.19
C ALA A 387 5.72 -9.74 -36.21
N GLU A 388 5.20 -9.78 -35.00
CA GLU A 388 5.67 -10.60 -33.88
C GLU A 388 4.70 -11.78 -33.64
N ARG A 389 5.19 -12.83 -33.03
CA ARG A 389 4.38 -13.94 -32.57
C ARG A 389 4.40 -13.99 -31.05
N LEU A 390 3.25 -13.69 -30.42
CA LEU A 390 3.10 -13.52 -28.99
C LEU A 390 2.28 -14.64 -28.36
N LEU A 391 2.57 -14.99 -27.11
CA LEU A 391 1.84 -15.99 -26.34
C LEU A 391 1.39 -15.38 -24.99
N LEU A 392 0.09 -15.45 -24.70
CA LEU A 392 -0.49 -15.09 -23.41
C LEU A 392 -0.95 -16.36 -22.68
N LEU A 393 -0.35 -16.65 -21.54
CA LEU A 393 -0.68 -17.78 -20.68
C LEU A 393 -1.45 -17.32 -19.45
N GLY A 394 -2.65 -17.87 -19.26
CA GLY A 394 -3.57 -17.51 -18.20
C GLY A 394 -4.63 -16.49 -18.60
N TRP A 395 -5.67 -16.36 -17.77
CA TRP A 395 -6.78 -15.44 -17.99
C TRP A 395 -7.26 -14.85 -16.67
N ASN A 396 -7.28 -13.53 -16.60
CA ASN A 396 -7.89 -12.78 -15.51
C ASN A 396 -8.56 -11.52 -16.08
N ARG A 397 -9.05 -10.63 -15.22
CA ARG A 397 -9.71 -9.37 -15.64
C ARG A 397 -8.80 -8.41 -16.40
N ARG A 398 -7.45 -8.56 -16.32
CA ARG A 398 -6.48 -7.74 -17.05
C ARG A 398 -6.21 -8.26 -18.46
N ALA A 399 -6.49 -9.54 -18.75
CA ALA A 399 -6.25 -10.11 -20.08
C ALA A 399 -6.87 -9.30 -21.23
N PRO A 400 -8.13 -8.84 -21.15
CA PRO A 400 -8.71 -7.96 -22.17
C PRO A 400 -7.91 -6.67 -22.37
N LEU A 401 -7.50 -6.01 -21.26
CA LEU A 401 -6.71 -4.78 -21.31
C LEU A 401 -5.32 -5.01 -21.93
N VAL A 402 -4.67 -6.12 -21.59
CA VAL A 402 -3.38 -6.52 -22.21
C VAL A 402 -3.55 -6.69 -23.73
N ILE A 403 -4.61 -7.33 -24.19
CA ILE A 403 -4.87 -7.54 -25.61
C ILE A 403 -5.15 -6.20 -26.32
N GLU A 404 -6.00 -5.33 -25.75
CA GLU A 404 -6.29 -4.01 -26.28
C GLU A 404 -5.03 -3.14 -26.35
N GLN A 405 -4.19 -3.18 -25.32
CA GLN A 405 -2.92 -2.44 -25.31
C GLN A 405 -1.94 -3.02 -26.36
N LEU A 406 -1.82 -4.34 -26.47
CA LEU A 406 -0.97 -4.95 -27.50
C LEU A 406 -1.37 -4.50 -28.92
N ASP A 407 -2.68 -4.44 -29.22
CA ASP A 407 -3.16 -3.99 -30.54
C ASP A 407 -2.71 -2.58 -30.91
N GLN A 408 -2.53 -1.69 -29.93
CA GLN A 408 -2.05 -0.32 -30.13
C GLN A 408 -0.55 -0.25 -30.49
N TYR A 409 0.24 -1.19 -29.97
CA TYR A 409 1.71 -1.13 -30.05
C TYR A 409 2.33 -2.07 -31.10
N VAL A 410 1.58 -3.05 -31.61
CA VAL A 410 2.12 -4.07 -32.52
C VAL A 410 1.96 -3.68 -33.98
N SER A 411 2.84 -4.21 -34.82
CA SER A 411 2.70 -4.07 -36.28
C SER A 411 1.56 -4.92 -36.83
N PRO A 412 0.89 -4.48 -37.89
CA PRO A 412 -0.11 -5.29 -38.57
C PRO A 412 0.45 -6.67 -38.97
N GLY A 413 -0.35 -7.71 -38.69
CA GLY A 413 0.04 -9.12 -38.95
C GLY A 413 0.71 -9.80 -37.75
N THR A 414 0.82 -9.12 -36.62
CA THR A 414 1.23 -9.73 -35.33
C THR A 414 0.14 -10.71 -34.87
N THR A 415 0.55 -11.88 -34.38
CA THR A 415 -0.36 -12.92 -33.87
C THR A 415 -0.20 -13.10 -32.36
N LEU A 416 -1.32 -13.31 -31.69
CA LEU A 416 -1.36 -13.63 -30.26
C LEU A 416 -2.13 -14.91 -30.01
N ASP A 417 -1.45 -15.91 -29.50
CA ASP A 417 -2.09 -17.13 -29.01
C ASP A 417 -2.39 -16.97 -27.50
N VAL A 418 -3.64 -17.15 -27.10
CA VAL A 418 -4.09 -17.05 -25.70
C VAL A 418 -4.46 -18.43 -25.21
N VAL A 419 -3.88 -18.87 -24.10
CA VAL A 419 -4.16 -20.17 -23.48
C VAL A 419 -4.73 -19.96 -22.09
N ALA A 420 -5.93 -20.47 -21.85
CA ALA A 420 -6.61 -20.34 -20.57
C ALA A 420 -7.53 -21.53 -20.30
N LEU A 421 -7.82 -21.77 -19.02
CA LEU A 421 -8.69 -22.85 -18.59
C LEU A 421 -10.16 -22.47 -18.75
N GLY A 422 -10.93 -23.33 -19.44
CA GLY A 422 -12.39 -23.29 -19.49
C GLY A 422 -13.00 -22.61 -20.71
N GLU A 423 -14.09 -23.17 -21.16
CA GLU A 423 -14.90 -22.74 -22.33
C GLU A 423 -15.38 -21.28 -22.22
N TYR A 424 -15.39 -20.71 -21.00
CA TYR A 424 -15.81 -19.34 -20.72
C TYR A 424 -14.76 -18.30 -21.14
N ALA A 425 -13.48 -18.60 -20.96
CA ALA A 425 -12.38 -17.76 -21.42
C ALA A 425 -12.33 -17.76 -22.96
N ALA A 426 -12.52 -18.94 -23.59
CA ALA A 426 -12.47 -19.09 -25.04
C ALA A 426 -13.68 -18.48 -25.80
N THR A 427 -14.90 -18.47 -25.23
CA THR A 427 -16.08 -18.04 -25.98
C THR A 427 -16.57 -16.63 -25.70
N ARG A 428 -16.58 -16.21 -24.46
CA ARG A 428 -17.09 -14.88 -24.07
C ARG A 428 -16.01 -13.80 -24.04
N GLY A 429 -14.80 -14.15 -23.60
CA GLY A 429 -13.63 -13.28 -23.67
C GLY A 429 -13.25 -12.98 -25.12
N ALA A 430 -13.19 -14.01 -25.97
CA ALA A 430 -12.88 -13.89 -27.36
C ALA A 430 -13.81 -12.94 -28.13
N ARG A 431 -15.13 -13.05 -27.93
CA ARG A 431 -16.12 -12.20 -28.62
C ARG A 431 -16.14 -10.75 -28.15
N ALA A 432 -15.77 -10.48 -26.90
CA ALA A 432 -15.76 -9.12 -26.38
C ALA A 432 -14.53 -8.32 -26.87
N VAL A 433 -13.38 -8.99 -26.98
CA VAL A 433 -12.10 -8.35 -27.31
C VAL A 433 -11.82 -8.30 -28.81
N THR A 434 -12.18 -9.33 -29.58
CA THR A 434 -11.82 -9.41 -31.02
C THR A 434 -12.67 -8.53 -31.96
N ALA A 435 -13.72 -7.87 -31.45
CA ALA A 435 -14.62 -7.09 -32.32
C ALA A 435 -14.04 -5.74 -32.77
N GLU A 436 -12.98 -5.23 -32.16
CA GLU A 436 -12.44 -3.89 -32.38
C GLU A 436 -10.92 -3.85 -32.65
N LEU A 437 -10.23 -5.02 -32.78
CA LEU A 437 -8.78 -5.06 -33.00
C LEU A 437 -8.41 -4.69 -34.44
N SER A 438 -7.35 -3.87 -34.59
CA SER A 438 -6.91 -3.32 -35.88
C SER A 438 -5.65 -3.98 -36.45
N HIS A 439 -4.72 -4.37 -35.57
CA HIS A 439 -3.38 -4.85 -35.96
C HIS A 439 -3.09 -6.28 -35.49
N LEU A 440 -3.78 -6.75 -34.43
CA LEU A 440 -3.50 -7.99 -33.73
C LEU A 440 -4.48 -9.11 -34.14
N GLU A 441 -3.96 -10.25 -34.57
CA GLU A 441 -4.76 -11.46 -34.80
C GLU A 441 -4.70 -12.34 -33.53
N VAL A 442 -5.86 -12.57 -32.88
CA VAL A 442 -5.94 -13.32 -31.61
C VAL A 442 -6.56 -14.69 -31.80
N SER A 443 -5.89 -15.74 -31.35
CA SER A 443 -6.35 -17.13 -31.32
C SER A 443 -6.46 -17.63 -29.88
N PHE A 444 -7.59 -18.26 -29.53
CA PHE A 444 -7.84 -18.79 -28.20
C PHE A 444 -7.74 -20.31 -28.16
N HIS A 445 -7.01 -20.81 -27.18
CA HIS A 445 -6.81 -22.24 -26.94
C HIS A 445 -7.26 -22.58 -25.50
N ASP A 446 -8.11 -23.62 -25.37
CA ASP A 446 -8.48 -24.15 -24.07
C ASP A 446 -7.39 -25.09 -23.54
N GLY A 447 -6.92 -24.84 -22.33
CA GLY A 447 -5.89 -25.66 -21.71
C GLY A 447 -5.45 -25.15 -20.35
N ASP A 448 -5.04 -26.06 -19.49
CA ASP A 448 -4.43 -25.74 -18.20
C ASP A 448 -2.96 -25.34 -18.43
N ILE A 449 -2.61 -24.11 -18.10
CA ILE A 449 -1.23 -23.57 -18.22
C ILE A 449 -0.23 -24.27 -17.31
N THR A 450 -0.70 -24.95 -16.25
CA THR A 450 0.14 -25.74 -15.36
C THR A 450 0.36 -27.19 -15.85
N ASP A 451 -0.33 -27.65 -16.90
CA ASP A 451 -0.11 -28.97 -17.49
C ASP A 451 1.00 -28.89 -18.57
N PRO A 452 2.14 -29.61 -18.36
CA PRO A 452 3.21 -29.66 -19.36
C PRO A 452 2.76 -30.13 -20.74
N ARG A 453 1.66 -30.93 -20.82
CA ARG A 453 1.12 -31.41 -22.09
C ARG A 453 0.47 -30.28 -22.90
N THR A 454 -0.10 -29.28 -22.23
CA THR A 454 -0.64 -28.11 -22.89
C THR A 454 0.49 -27.30 -23.52
N LEU A 455 1.54 -27.01 -22.75
CA LEU A 455 2.70 -26.27 -23.24
C LEU A 455 3.48 -27.03 -24.33
N ALA A 456 3.54 -28.35 -24.28
CA ALA A 456 4.19 -29.17 -25.31
C ALA A 456 3.49 -29.15 -26.66
N LYS A 457 2.19 -28.83 -26.71
CA LYS A 457 1.43 -28.68 -27.97
C LYS A 457 1.67 -27.33 -28.65
N LEU A 458 2.13 -26.37 -27.87
CA LEU A 458 2.40 -25.02 -28.31
C LEU A 458 3.86 -24.93 -28.67
N ASP A 459 4.36 -24.84 -29.77
CA ASP A 459 5.80 -24.63 -30.04
C ASP A 459 6.33 -23.36 -29.38
N VAL A 460 6.36 -23.36 -28.02
CA VAL A 460 6.70 -22.19 -27.18
C VAL A 460 7.99 -21.51 -27.63
N PRO A 461 9.06 -22.22 -28.00
CA PRO A 461 10.27 -21.58 -28.51
C PRO A 461 10.10 -20.79 -29.80
N SER A 462 9.00 -20.93 -30.53
CA SER A 462 8.74 -20.16 -31.75
C SER A 462 8.14 -18.76 -31.50
N TYR A 463 7.72 -18.46 -30.28
CA TYR A 463 7.20 -17.15 -29.92
C TYR A 463 8.33 -16.16 -29.62
N ASP A 464 8.11 -14.92 -29.97
CA ASP A 464 9.04 -13.83 -29.69
C ASP A 464 8.98 -13.40 -28.23
N SER A 465 7.78 -13.40 -27.65
CA SER A 465 7.55 -13.11 -26.23
C SER A 465 6.39 -13.92 -25.64
N VAL A 466 6.52 -14.25 -24.36
CA VAL A 466 5.49 -14.98 -23.58
C VAL A 466 5.11 -14.16 -22.37
N ILE A 467 3.83 -13.85 -22.26
CA ILE A 467 3.24 -13.14 -21.12
C ILE A 467 2.52 -14.16 -20.25
N VAL A 468 2.83 -14.18 -18.95
CA VAL A 468 2.16 -15.07 -17.98
C VAL A 468 1.41 -14.22 -16.97
N ILE A 469 0.09 -14.42 -16.90
CA ILE A 469 -0.77 -13.75 -15.93
C ILE A 469 -1.45 -14.76 -15.03
N GLY A 470 -1.67 -14.38 -13.76
CA GLY A 470 -2.32 -15.25 -12.79
C GLY A 470 -3.75 -15.58 -13.20
N GLU A 471 -4.10 -16.87 -13.21
CA GLU A 471 -5.49 -17.29 -13.42
C GLU A 471 -6.29 -17.10 -12.12
N THR A 472 -7.28 -16.23 -12.13
CA THR A 472 -8.31 -16.17 -11.10
C THR A 472 -9.44 -17.12 -11.48
N GLU A 473 -9.75 -18.09 -10.62
CA GLU A 473 -11.00 -18.84 -10.73
C GLU A 473 -12.16 -17.85 -10.69
N LEU A 474 -12.77 -17.60 -11.84
CA LEU A 474 -14.05 -16.93 -11.88
C LEU A 474 -15.01 -17.81 -11.05
N ALA A 475 -15.43 -17.32 -9.90
CA ALA A 475 -16.36 -18.01 -9.05
C ALA A 475 -17.54 -18.47 -9.91
N ALA A 476 -17.68 -19.78 -10.11
CA ALA A 476 -18.87 -20.33 -10.72
C ALA A 476 -20.06 -19.78 -9.93
N PRO A 477 -21.13 -19.30 -10.60
CA PRO A 477 -22.30 -18.83 -9.90
C PRO A 477 -22.74 -19.97 -8.97
N ALA A 478 -22.78 -19.66 -7.67
CA ALA A 478 -23.12 -20.63 -6.63
C ALA A 478 -24.49 -21.24 -6.95
N CYS A 479 -24.46 -22.37 -7.64
CA CYS A 479 -25.64 -23.18 -7.86
C CYS A 479 -25.95 -23.84 -6.51
N GLY A 480 -27.05 -23.39 -5.89
CA GLY A 480 -27.40 -23.66 -4.51
C GLY A 480 -27.32 -25.13 -4.12
N SER A 481 -26.49 -25.38 -3.14
CA SER A 481 -26.71 -26.43 -2.16
C SER A 481 -26.22 -25.90 -0.82
N ALA A 482 -27.16 -25.31 -0.08
CA ALA A 482 -27.00 -25.05 1.33
C ALA A 482 -26.84 -26.41 2.04
N SER A 483 -25.61 -26.80 2.33
CA SER A 483 -25.33 -27.77 3.36
C SER A 483 -24.79 -27.03 4.56
N ASP A 484 -25.67 -26.77 5.54
CA ASP A 484 -25.36 -26.32 6.88
C ASP A 484 -24.48 -27.37 7.60
N THR A 485 -23.19 -27.22 7.44
CA THR A 485 -22.23 -27.79 8.39
C THR A 485 -21.26 -26.69 8.77
N PRO A 486 -21.18 -26.32 10.07
CA PRO A 486 -20.17 -25.37 10.52
C PRO A 486 -18.80 -26.06 10.45
N VAL A 487 -18.04 -25.83 9.39
CA VAL A 487 -16.65 -26.23 9.32
C VAL A 487 -15.84 -25.26 10.15
N THR A 488 -15.54 -25.67 11.38
CA THR A 488 -14.54 -25.02 12.24
C THR A 488 -13.15 -25.34 11.70
N SER A 489 -12.76 -24.73 10.59
CA SER A 489 -11.40 -24.76 10.09
C SER A 489 -10.65 -23.54 10.64
N LEU A 490 -9.73 -23.78 11.56
CA LEU A 490 -8.82 -22.78 12.14
C LEU A 490 -7.67 -22.38 11.18
N ALA A 491 -7.65 -22.85 9.94
CA ALA A 491 -6.67 -22.43 8.95
C ALA A 491 -7.21 -21.23 8.16
N PRO A 492 -6.44 -20.15 8.02
CA PRO A 492 -6.82 -19.04 7.13
C PRO A 492 -7.01 -19.59 5.72
N VAL A 493 -8.16 -19.30 5.11
CA VAL A 493 -8.40 -19.65 3.71
C VAL A 493 -7.38 -18.86 2.88
N PRO A 494 -6.54 -19.50 2.05
CA PRO A 494 -5.56 -18.80 1.24
C PRO A 494 -6.25 -17.77 0.35
N ASN A 495 -5.67 -16.57 0.26
CA ASN A 495 -6.17 -15.49 -0.60
C ASN A 495 -6.22 -16.02 -2.06
N PRO A 496 -7.28 -15.75 -2.84
CA PRO A 496 -7.35 -16.13 -4.27
C PRO A 496 -6.14 -15.65 -5.08
N GLU A 497 -5.60 -14.48 -4.77
CA GLU A 497 -4.41 -13.92 -5.42
C GLU A 497 -3.14 -14.75 -5.13
N SER A 498 -2.98 -15.28 -3.91
CA SER A 498 -1.87 -16.19 -3.58
C SER A 498 -1.93 -17.50 -4.35
N ARG A 499 -3.13 -18.06 -4.57
CA ARG A 499 -3.30 -19.27 -5.40
C ARG A 499 -2.98 -19.04 -6.87
N ALA A 500 -3.25 -17.83 -7.38
CA ALA A 500 -2.88 -17.45 -8.73
C ALA A 500 -1.36 -17.46 -8.90
N ASP A 501 -0.62 -16.91 -7.95
CA ASP A 501 0.85 -16.92 -7.96
C ASP A 501 1.43 -18.35 -7.90
N ASP A 502 0.85 -19.26 -7.11
CA ASP A 502 1.27 -20.67 -7.07
C ASP A 502 1.19 -21.34 -8.44
N ARG A 503 0.10 -21.10 -9.18
CA ARG A 503 -0.07 -21.62 -10.56
C ARG A 503 0.93 -20.98 -11.53
N THR A 504 1.16 -19.68 -11.39
CA THR A 504 2.16 -18.93 -12.17
C THR A 504 3.55 -19.51 -11.96
N LEU A 505 3.97 -19.79 -10.71
CA LEU A 505 5.27 -20.40 -10.40
C LEU A 505 5.43 -21.78 -11.05
N LEU A 506 4.39 -22.62 -11.02
CA LEU A 506 4.40 -23.92 -11.70
C LEU A 506 4.57 -23.76 -13.21
N THR A 507 3.83 -22.83 -13.82
CA THR A 507 3.93 -22.52 -15.25
C THR A 507 5.34 -22.06 -15.62
N LEU A 508 5.96 -21.19 -14.84
CA LEU A 508 7.34 -20.72 -15.05
C LEU A 508 8.36 -21.86 -15.00
N LEU A 509 8.20 -22.81 -14.06
CA LEU A 509 9.08 -23.98 -14.01
C LEU A 509 8.98 -24.85 -15.26
N HIS A 510 7.76 -25.02 -15.80
CA HIS A 510 7.56 -25.75 -17.06
C HIS A 510 8.13 -24.98 -18.26
N LEU A 511 7.91 -23.67 -18.37
CA LEU A 511 8.48 -22.83 -19.40
C LEU A 511 10.01 -22.87 -19.39
N ARG A 512 10.62 -22.85 -18.19
CA ARG A 512 12.07 -23.03 -18.03
C ARG A 512 12.52 -24.35 -18.61
N ALA A 513 11.84 -25.46 -18.27
CA ALA A 513 12.19 -26.78 -18.78
C ALA A 513 12.06 -26.86 -20.31
N VAL A 514 11.05 -26.20 -20.90
CA VAL A 514 10.88 -26.11 -22.37
C VAL A 514 12.03 -25.32 -23.00
N GLY A 515 12.39 -24.16 -22.43
CA GLY A 515 13.51 -23.35 -22.92
C GLY A 515 14.85 -24.09 -22.84
N ASP A 516 15.11 -24.82 -21.73
CA ASP A 516 16.32 -25.64 -21.55
C ASP A 516 16.39 -26.76 -22.58
N ALA A 517 15.28 -27.43 -22.85
CA ALA A 517 15.20 -28.51 -23.85
C ALA A 517 15.44 -27.96 -25.28
N ALA A 518 14.94 -26.77 -25.58
CA ALA A 518 15.11 -26.12 -26.87
C ALA A 518 16.45 -25.38 -27.02
N GLN A 519 17.26 -25.30 -25.97
CA GLN A 519 18.48 -24.48 -25.89
C GLN A 519 18.25 -23.03 -26.33
N ARG A 520 17.06 -22.51 -26.07
CA ARG A 520 16.65 -21.13 -26.38
C ARG A 520 16.22 -20.42 -25.10
N GLU A 521 16.72 -19.23 -24.91
CA GLU A 521 16.24 -18.33 -23.86
C GLU A 521 14.89 -17.74 -24.27
N LEU A 522 13.86 -17.94 -23.43
CA LEU A 522 12.53 -17.40 -23.68
C LEU A 522 12.42 -16.01 -23.07
N THR A 523 11.88 -15.07 -23.83
CA THR A 523 11.48 -13.76 -23.30
C THR A 523 10.20 -13.93 -22.52
N LEU A 524 10.28 -13.79 -21.19
CA LEU A 524 9.15 -14.01 -20.29
C LEU A 524 8.81 -12.72 -19.54
N THR A 525 7.55 -12.33 -19.57
CA THR A 525 7.02 -11.28 -18.70
C THR A 525 5.91 -11.86 -17.85
N THR A 526 6.06 -11.74 -16.54
CA THR A 526 5.18 -12.44 -15.60
C THR A 526 4.57 -11.46 -14.60
N GLU A 527 3.26 -11.54 -14.45
CA GLU A 527 2.55 -10.87 -13.38
C GLU A 527 2.59 -11.73 -12.11
N MET A 528 2.88 -11.07 -10.98
CA MET A 528 2.76 -11.64 -9.64
C MET A 528 2.08 -10.65 -8.70
N SER A 529 1.37 -11.18 -7.71
CA SER A 529 0.68 -10.35 -6.71
C SER A 529 1.58 -10.04 -5.52
N ASP A 530 2.48 -10.96 -5.15
CA ASP A 530 3.34 -10.88 -3.96
C ASP A 530 4.83 -10.89 -4.34
N ASP A 531 5.59 -9.94 -3.79
CA ASP A 531 7.05 -9.86 -3.99
C ASP A 531 7.81 -11.04 -3.38
N GLY A 532 7.28 -11.65 -2.30
CA GLY A 532 7.82 -12.89 -1.73
C GLY A 532 7.81 -14.04 -2.74
N ASN A 533 6.76 -14.16 -3.54
CA ASN A 533 6.64 -15.18 -4.58
C ASN A 533 7.61 -14.92 -5.74
N ARG A 534 7.91 -13.66 -6.07
CA ARG A 534 8.92 -13.29 -7.06
C ARG A 534 10.30 -13.86 -6.72
N LEU A 535 10.68 -13.88 -5.43
CA LEU A 535 11.95 -14.44 -4.98
C LEU A 535 12.05 -15.97 -5.16
N LEU A 536 10.90 -16.66 -5.26
CA LEU A 536 10.83 -18.10 -5.51
C LEU A 536 10.85 -18.43 -7.00
N ALA A 537 10.58 -17.44 -7.85
CA ALA A 537 10.52 -17.66 -9.29
C ALA A 537 11.90 -18.03 -9.86
N PRO A 538 11.96 -18.94 -10.84
CA PRO A 538 13.19 -19.32 -11.52
C PRO A 538 13.67 -18.19 -12.42
N ALA A 539 14.30 -17.16 -11.84
CA ALA A 539 14.79 -16.00 -12.56
C ALA A 539 15.91 -16.37 -13.56
N ARG A 540 15.82 -15.82 -14.77
CA ARG A 540 16.87 -15.75 -15.79
C ARG A 540 16.97 -14.33 -16.32
N ASP A 541 18.03 -14.04 -17.05
CA ASP A 541 18.35 -12.71 -17.57
C ASP A 541 17.25 -12.07 -18.43
N SER A 542 16.40 -12.90 -19.07
CA SER A 542 15.30 -12.49 -19.94
C SER A 542 13.92 -12.60 -19.31
N ALA A 543 13.83 -12.86 -17.98
CA ALA A 543 12.56 -12.94 -17.27
C ALA A 543 12.29 -11.64 -16.49
N ASP A 544 11.22 -10.96 -16.85
CA ASP A 544 10.71 -9.77 -16.20
C ASP A 544 9.52 -10.10 -15.29
N PHE A 545 9.47 -9.45 -14.14
CA PHE A 545 8.39 -9.63 -13.16
C PHE A 545 7.73 -8.30 -12.85
N ILE A 546 6.43 -8.24 -13.02
CA ILE A 546 5.59 -7.13 -12.59
C ILE A 546 4.85 -7.54 -11.32
N VAL A 547 5.32 -7.04 -10.19
CA VAL A 547 4.66 -7.25 -8.89
C VAL A 547 3.63 -6.15 -8.70
N SER A 548 2.39 -6.43 -9.06
CA SER A 548 1.31 -5.43 -9.12
C SER A 548 1.05 -4.74 -7.77
N GLY A 549 1.09 -5.48 -6.67
CA GLY A 549 0.89 -4.93 -5.33
C GLY A 549 1.99 -3.94 -4.92
N ARG A 550 3.26 -4.28 -5.16
CA ARG A 550 4.41 -3.43 -4.85
C ARG A 550 4.41 -2.16 -5.71
N LEU A 551 4.19 -2.31 -7.01
CA LEU A 551 4.18 -1.18 -7.94
C LEU A 551 3.17 -0.10 -7.53
N ILE A 552 1.93 -0.49 -7.25
CA ILE A 552 0.88 0.45 -6.84
C ILE A 552 1.21 1.08 -5.50
N SER A 553 1.82 0.33 -4.58
CA SER A 553 2.25 0.85 -3.29
C SER A 553 3.34 1.91 -3.44
N LEU A 554 4.31 1.69 -4.33
CA LEU A 554 5.35 2.66 -4.68
C LEU A 554 4.73 3.93 -5.26
N LEU A 555 3.87 3.82 -6.27
CA LEU A 555 3.19 4.98 -6.89
C LEU A 555 2.37 5.78 -5.87
N MET A 556 1.55 5.12 -5.06
CA MET A 556 0.76 5.79 -4.03
C MET A 556 1.65 6.52 -3.01
N THR A 557 2.75 5.89 -2.61
CA THR A 557 3.65 6.44 -1.62
C THR A 557 4.44 7.61 -2.19
N GLN A 558 4.95 7.51 -3.40
CA GLN A 558 5.64 8.58 -4.12
C GLN A 558 4.73 9.83 -4.24
N ILE A 559 3.49 9.67 -4.70
CA ILE A 559 2.51 10.77 -4.79
C ILE A 559 2.22 11.36 -3.41
N SER A 560 2.17 10.54 -2.34
CA SER A 560 1.92 11.02 -0.97
C SER A 560 3.03 11.91 -0.42
N GLN A 561 4.25 11.71 -0.90
CA GLN A 561 5.41 12.53 -0.54
C GLN A 561 5.48 13.80 -1.41
N SER A 562 5.16 13.67 -2.68
CA SER A 562 5.34 14.72 -3.69
C SER A 562 4.14 14.74 -4.66
N PRO A 563 3.13 15.60 -4.42
CA PRO A 563 1.85 15.59 -5.17
C PRO A 563 1.99 15.80 -6.69
N TYR A 564 2.99 16.57 -7.15
CA TYR A 564 3.23 16.78 -8.59
C TYR A 564 3.58 15.47 -9.33
N LEU A 565 4.01 14.43 -8.60
CA LEU A 565 4.29 13.11 -9.21
C LEU A 565 3.04 12.43 -9.75
N ALA A 566 1.86 12.81 -9.27
CA ALA A 566 0.61 12.30 -9.83
C ALA A 566 0.49 12.66 -11.32
N GLU A 567 0.78 13.92 -11.68
CA GLU A 567 0.76 14.38 -13.07
C GLU A 567 1.89 13.74 -13.91
N VAL A 568 3.08 13.55 -13.31
CA VAL A 568 4.19 12.84 -13.96
C VAL A 568 3.79 11.41 -14.29
N PHE A 569 3.20 10.69 -13.34
CA PHE A 569 2.77 9.30 -13.55
C PHE A 569 1.54 9.20 -14.45
N GLU A 570 0.59 10.15 -14.35
CA GLU A 570 -0.53 10.21 -15.28
C GLU A 570 -0.04 10.38 -16.73
N GLU A 571 0.95 11.25 -16.96
CA GLU A 571 1.55 11.44 -18.28
C GLU A 571 2.34 10.21 -18.74
N LEU A 572 3.13 9.60 -17.85
CA LEU A 572 3.96 8.43 -18.12
C LEU A 572 3.14 7.16 -18.46
N PHE A 573 1.92 7.07 -17.88
CA PHE A 573 1.02 5.94 -18.09
C PHE A 573 -0.18 6.28 -19.01
N LYS A 574 -0.12 7.33 -19.82
CA LYS A 574 -1.10 7.59 -20.89
C LYS A 574 -0.87 6.68 -22.08
N ALA A 575 -1.96 6.35 -22.79
CA ALA A 575 -1.91 5.52 -24.00
C ALA A 575 -1.12 6.17 -25.15
N GLU A 576 -1.25 7.48 -25.30
CA GLU A 576 -0.60 8.29 -26.33
C GLU A 576 0.41 9.27 -25.68
N GLY A 577 1.14 8.82 -24.65
CA GLY A 577 2.08 9.62 -23.89
C GLY A 577 3.54 9.32 -24.22
N HIS A 578 4.40 9.72 -23.31
CA HIS A 578 5.83 9.41 -23.36
C HIS A 578 6.12 8.24 -22.42
N GLU A 579 6.82 7.24 -22.92
CA GLU A 579 7.21 6.04 -22.18
C GLU A 579 8.73 5.86 -22.15
N PHE A 580 9.21 5.10 -21.17
CA PHE A 580 10.59 4.64 -21.19
C PHE A 580 10.76 3.49 -22.18
N HIS A 581 11.80 3.60 -23.01
CA HIS A 581 12.14 2.60 -24.00
C HIS A 581 13.58 2.11 -23.83
N LEU A 582 13.78 0.83 -24.03
CA LEU A 582 15.10 0.22 -24.23
C LEU A 582 15.38 0.15 -25.74
N LYS A 583 16.20 1.07 -26.26
CA LYS A 583 16.57 1.13 -27.69
C LYS A 583 18.02 0.72 -27.86
N PRO A 584 18.41 0.01 -28.96
CA PRO A 584 19.79 -0.43 -29.17
C PRO A 584 20.76 0.75 -29.10
N ALA A 585 21.78 0.67 -28.25
CA ALA A 585 22.75 1.75 -28.09
C ALA A 585 23.52 2.04 -29.38
N ALA A 586 23.70 1.02 -30.23
CA ALA A 586 24.34 1.13 -31.56
C ALA A 586 23.57 2.04 -32.53
N ASP A 587 22.30 2.31 -32.30
CA ASP A 587 21.52 3.25 -33.11
C ASP A 587 21.87 4.72 -32.78
N TYR A 588 22.44 4.99 -31.59
CA TYR A 588 22.77 6.33 -31.07
C TYR A 588 24.23 6.64 -31.13
N VAL A 589 25.08 5.69 -30.75
CA VAL A 589 26.53 5.88 -30.67
C VAL A 589 27.25 4.70 -31.32
N ARG A 590 28.44 4.95 -31.84
CA ARG A 590 29.24 3.94 -32.52
C ARG A 590 29.64 2.81 -31.56
N ALA A 591 29.17 1.60 -31.82
CA ALA A 591 29.49 0.43 -31.02
C ALA A 591 30.99 0.13 -30.98
N GLY A 592 31.47 -0.37 -29.83
CA GLY A 592 32.88 -0.68 -29.60
C GLY A 592 33.77 0.52 -29.26
N HIS A 593 33.28 1.76 -29.43
CA HIS A 593 33.98 2.98 -29.03
C HIS A 593 33.63 3.36 -27.60
N GLU A 594 34.61 3.91 -26.89
CA GLU A 594 34.40 4.44 -25.56
C GLU A 594 34.00 5.92 -25.67
N VAL A 595 32.77 6.25 -25.32
CA VAL A 595 32.19 7.58 -25.46
C VAL A 595 31.70 8.11 -24.12
N SER A 596 31.61 9.43 -23.97
CA SER A 596 30.92 10.01 -22.79
C SER A 596 29.42 9.74 -22.87
N PHE A 597 28.74 9.61 -21.73
CA PHE A 597 27.28 9.49 -21.73
C PHE A 597 26.59 10.77 -22.26
N ALA A 598 27.25 11.94 -22.15
CA ALA A 598 26.77 13.18 -22.79
C ALA A 598 26.60 13.03 -24.32
N THR A 599 27.45 12.22 -24.98
CA THR A 599 27.33 11.92 -26.41
C THR A 599 26.05 11.14 -26.71
N ALA A 600 25.67 10.17 -25.84
CA ALA A 600 24.42 9.42 -25.98
C ALA A 600 23.21 10.33 -25.76
N VAL A 601 23.27 11.23 -24.77
CA VAL A 601 22.23 12.24 -24.50
C VAL A 601 22.03 13.17 -25.69
N GLU A 602 23.14 13.67 -26.29
CA GLU A 602 23.06 14.53 -27.48
C GLU A 602 22.49 13.78 -28.69
N SER A 603 22.87 12.52 -28.87
CA SER A 603 22.34 11.69 -29.95
C SER A 603 20.82 11.46 -29.79
N ALA A 604 20.36 11.18 -28.57
CA ALA A 604 18.92 11.05 -28.25
C ALA A 604 18.17 12.37 -28.47
N ARG A 605 18.75 13.51 -28.03
CA ARG A 605 18.16 14.84 -28.25
C ARG A 605 17.87 15.11 -29.73
N ARG A 606 18.79 14.71 -30.63
CA ARG A 606 18.62 14.87 -32.09
C ARG A 606 17.45 14.04 -32.64
N ARG A 607 17.03 13.03 -31.90
CA ARG A 607 15.85 12.18 -32.18
C ARG A 607 14.60 12.62 -31.45
N ARG A 608 14.64 13.73 -30.70
CA ARG A 608 13.57 14.23 -29.82
C ARG A 608 13.28 13.28 -28.67
N GLU A 609 14.31 12.68 -28.11
CA GLU A 609 14.23 11.73 -27.01
C GLU A 609 15.12 12.17 -25.86
N CYS A 610 14.78 11.83 -24.61
CA CYS A 610 15.60 12.09 -23.44
C CYS A 610 16.30 10.80 -23.00
N ALA A 611 17.62 10.68 -23.20
CA ALA A 611 18.39 9.57 -22.68
C ALA A 611 18.58 9.74 -21.15
N VAL A 612 18.13 8.75 -20.39
CA VAL A 612 18.18 8.75 -18.92
C VAL A 612 19.11 7.70 -18.36
N GLY A 613 19.52 6.72 -19.15
CA GLY A 613 20.37 5.63 -18.68
C GLY A 613 20.74 4.64 -19.77
N TYR A 614 21.27 3.50 -19.36
CA TYR A 614 21.61 2.40 -20.26
C TYR A 614 21.51 1.03 -19.56
N ARG A 615 21.47 -0.04 -20.36
CA ARG A 615 21.56 -1.43 -19.89
C ARG A 615 22.69 -2.15 -20.64
N LEU A 616 23.63 -2.73 -19.89
CA LEU A 616 24.74 -3.50 -20.42
C LEU A 616 24.43 -5.00 -20.41
N ARG A 617 24.38 -5.63 -21.59
CA ARG A 617 24.11 -7.08 -21.73
C ARG A 617 25.12 -7.93 -20.94
N ALA A 618 26.37 -7.55 -20.96
CA ALA A 618 27.44 -8.28 -20.27
C ALA A 618 27.25 -8.37 -18.75
N ARG A 619 26.36 -7.54 -18.16
CA ARG A 619 26.05 -7.51 -16.73
C ARG A 619 24.63 -7.95 -16.40
N SER A 620 23.84 -8.36 -17.39
CA SER A 620 22.43 -8.71 -17.20
C SER A 620 22.20 -9.87 -16.22
N ALA A 621 23.18 -10.78 -16.06
CA ALA A 621 23.16 -11.89 -15.11
C ALA A 621 23.64 -11.53 -13.69
N THR A 622 24.10 -10.29 -13.45
CA THR A 622 24.76 -9.91 -12.19
C THR A 622 23.90 -8.90 -11.43
N GLY A 623 23.26 -9.34 -10.35
CA GLY A 623 22.53 -8.43 -9.46
C GLY A 623 23.45 -7.52 -8.61
N PRO A 624 22.89 -6.47 -7.99
CA PRO A 624 21.47 -6.15 -7.92
C PRO A 624 20.90 -5.48 -9.17
N ASP A 625 21.71 -4.78 -9.99
CA ASP A 625 21.25 -3.83 -11.03
C ASP A 625 20.97 -4.53 -12.37
N TYR A 626 21.34 -5.80 -12.55
CA TYR A 626 21.18 -6.59 -13.79
C TYR A 626 21.61 -5.83 -15.07
N GLY A 627 22.66 -5.00 -14.92
CA GLY A 627 23.22 -4.19 -15.99
C GLY A 627 22.49 -2.89 -16.29
N VAL A 628 21.36 -2.61 -15.65
CA VAL A 628 20.62 -1.34 -15.74
C VAL A 628 21.35 -0.27 -14.94
N ARG A 629 21.51 0.90 -15.51
CA ARG A 629 22.02 2.08 -14.82
C ARG A 629 21.22 3.31 -15.24
N ILE A 630 20.46 3.83 -14.31
CA ILE A 630 19.73 5.08 -14.46
C ILE A 630 20.66 6.24 -14.09
N ASN A 631 20.49 7.38 -14.70
CA ASN A 631 21.10 8.65 -14.40
C ASN A 631 22.64 8.59 -14.18
N PRO A 632 23.43 7.98 -15.09
CA PRO A 632 24.88 7.97 -14.97
C PRO A 632 25.44 9.39 -15.13
N ASP A 633 26.59 9.68 -14.47
CA ASP A 633 27.32 10.95 -14.73
C ASP A 633 27.56 11.08 -16.22
N LYS A 634 27.11 12.17 -16.82
CA LYS A 634 27.20 12.40 -18.27
C LYS A 634 28.65 12.51 -18.76
N ARG A 635 29.61 12.79 -17.89
CA ARG A 635 31.03 12.79 -18.16
C ARG A 635 31.64 11.39 -18.14
N GLN A 636 30.93 10.41 -17.57
CA GLN A 636 31.39 9.02 -17.50
C GLN A 636 31.55 8.46 -18.91
N ARG A 637 32.69 7.81 -19.13
CA ARG A 637 32.96 7.11 -20.37
C ARG A 637 32.40 5.68 -20.31
N VAL A 638 31.66 5.30 -21.34
CA VAL A 638 31.02 3.98 -21.47
C VAL A 638 31.37 3.43 -22.84
N ARG A 639 31.68 2.13 -22.89
CA ARG A 639 31.85 1.41 -24.15
C ARG A 639 30.63 0.53 -24.38
N PHE A 640 29.83 0.91 -25.37
CA PHE A 640 28.66 0.15 -25.76
C PHE A 640 29.01 -0.92 -26.79
N SER A 641 28.45 -2.13 -26.62
CA SER A 641 28.42 -3.18 -27.62
C SER A 641 27.18 -3.06 -28.51
N GLU A 642 27.06 -3.92 -29.53
CA GLU A 642 25.84 -3.98 -30.37
C GLU A 642 24.63 -4.55 -29.65
N GLU A 643 24.88 -5.24 -28.53
CA GLU A 643 23.82 -5.89 -27.72
C GLU A 643 23.37 -5.05 -26.52
N ASP A 644 23.95 -3.86 -26.33
CA ASP A 644 23.60 -2.96 -25.23
C ASP A 644 22.45 -2.04 -25.62
N TRP A 645 21.73 -1.55 -24.63
CA TRP A 645 20.57 -0.67 -24.80
C TRP A 645 20.78 0.67 -24.12
N LEU A 646 20.23 1.71 -24.74
CA LEU A 646 20.02 3.01 -24.15
C LEU A 646 18.61 3.09 -23.60
N ILE A 647 18.46 3.64 -22.40
CA ILE A 647 17.16 3.91 -21.78
C ILE A 647 16.78 5.34 -22.15
N VAL A 648 15.71 5.49 -22.89
CA VAL A 648 15.23 6.78 -23.38
C VAL A 648 13.78 6.99 -23.03
N LEU A 649 13.39 8.22 -22.70
CA LEU A 649 12.01 8.65 -22.65
C LEU A 649 11.65 9.22 -24.02
N ALA A 650 10.67 8.62 -24.67
CA ALA A 650 10.26 8.95 -26.02
C ALA A 650 8.74 8.80 -26.18
N GLU A 651 8.19 9.36 -27.27
CA GLU A 651 6.80 9.16 -27.66
C GLU A 651 6.57 7.68 -28.00
N SER A 652 5.40 7.17 -27.60
CA SER A 652 4.99 5.75 -27.73
C SER A 652 4.89 5.29 -29.18
#